data_003a6bb76a92aeb4aae03faf9e55a005
#
_entry.id   003a6bb76a92aeb4aae03faf9e55a005
#
_cell.length_a   1.000
_cell.length_b   1.000
_cell.length_c   1.000
_cell.angle_alpha   90.00
_cell.angle_beta   90.00
_cell.angle_gamma   90.00
#
_symmetry.space_group_name_H-M   'P 1'
#
loop_
_entity.id
_entity.type
_entity.pdbx_description
1 polymer ?
#
loop_
_entity_poly.entity_id
_entity_poly.type
_entity_poly.pdbx_seq_one_letter_code
_entity_poly.pdbx_strand_id
1 'polypeptide(L)'
;MNFIKEIKQDDTDARVKAAKRKKAEASYMPTLQEVFVTGWINPKTGKKKNSIASLKNSDADKAKIKAVYEALNSGELGLEGIPTNKLTKTTVLSVLYPQLVAIRKEEMIHHLIETAPKNYHLVNTESALNHMVTTIEKEPAIAVDTETTGVTHDDVIVGYSISCPIANEHFYVPFRHTTGEQMLPADVCLSVIKPVLEDPKVLKVLHNVKFDHEKFLFDKYSINMVNFVDTMVLMYVLNENEESYALKKLATKYGKHFGFNEKSDTYEELFGKGGFENTPIKVGYIYACKDTHLTWSLYQWQLGHLKKQPKLWHIAFDIEMPLIPVLLKMHYRGFNLDMEYAENYKTELQEQITGMEQQLSEYFPNINLNSNQQLAEYLYGTLKLPNNHDGSVDKDALKELADEYEGVKILLDYRKLTKLLSTYIEPLPQKVWSDGFLHGEINQMGTKTGRLASENPNLQNIPPAARKIFVAPEGKLYMSCDFSKMEIFIACELSGDPNLYDALHSGADVYSVIASKSYGLPIEQCGDGTVYRKHAKTALLGCMYGALPFTIAKQVNVSVEEGKEILDNFFNGNPVLTAQIHKCHELVAKQGYVETLQGRKRRFPEIPAKVKLLNKLDQMIKQKTGKTGTQWDKELDGIYKAKKIPYDLRSKWYSLNKEIQRAYRQSFNATDQGSGGDICKIALINLDKYFSELNKDLPPEKHYHIVSTIHDEQLIEVPEDIPMEVIKQIEYIMCHTIPLHVTMRTDNEFYKRYYHDGKSSEQITSGDLPQA
;
A
#
# COMPACT_ATOMS: atom_id res chain seq x y z
N MET A 1 7.22 -44.05 -17.86
CA MET A 1 6.23 -45.13 -18.05
C MET A 1 6.80 -46.54 -18.06
N ASN A 2 8.07 -46.76 -18.35
CA ASN A 2 8.64 -48.12 -18.44
C ASN A 2 9.02 -48.73 -17.08
N PHE A 3 9.34 -47.94 -16.07
CA PHE A 3 9.83 -48.42 -14.77
C PHE A 3 8.76 -49.19 -13.92
N ILE A 4 7.49 -48.93 -14.14
CA ILE A 4 6.37 -49.62 -13.42
C ILE A 4 5.97 -50.94 -14.12
N LYS A 5 6.47 -51.21 -15.34
CA LYS A 5 6.10 -52.43 -16.14
C LYS A 5 7.05 -53.58 -15.98
N GLU A 6 8.24 -53.46 -15.39
CA GLU A 6 9.29 -54.48 -15.41
C GLU A 6 9.38 -55.42 -14.18
N ILE A 7 8.49 -55.31 -13.19
CA ILE A 7 8.47 -56.28 -12.09
C ILE A 7 7.39 -57.33 -12.35
N LYS A 8 7.74 -58.36 -13.15
CA LYS A 8 6.93 -59.57 -13.32
C LYS A 8 7.64 -60.79 -12.71
N GLN A 9 6.91 -61.42 -11.81
CA GLN A 9 6.73 -62.84 -11.50
C GLN A 9 7.89 -63.85 -11.60
N ASP A 10 8.14 -64.55 -10.49
CA ASP A 10 8.46 -65.97 -10.51
C ASP A 10 7.79 -66.72 -9.35
N ASP A 11 7.33 -67.93 -9.60
CA ASP A 11 6.40 -68.71 -8.78
C ASP A 11 7.03 -70.04 -8.35
N THR A 12 6.91 -70.42 -7.11
CA THR A 12 6.68 -71.82 -6.66
C THR A 12 6.78 -72.04 -5.14
N ASP A 13 5.82 -72.82 -4.65
CA ASP A 13 5.71 -73.54 -3.38
C ASP A 13 4.85 -73.00 -2.22
N ALA A 14 4.21 -73.86 -1.45
CA ALA A 14 3.17 -73.49 -0.48
C ALA A 14 3.63 -72.72 0.75
N ARG A 15 4.90 -72.71 1.12
CA ARG A 15 5.57 -71.69 2.01
C ARG A 15 5.71 -70.35 1.31
N VAL A 16 5.90 -70.39 0.03
CA VAL A 16 5.83 -69.29 -0.89
C VAL A 16 4.38 -68.78 -1.00
N LYS A 17 3.32 -69.63 -0.84
CA LYS A 17 1.93 -69.14 -0.81
C LYS A 17 1.59 -68.31 0.43
N ALA A 18 2.15 -68.62 1.59
CA ALA A 18 1.98 -67.77 2.80
C ALA A 18 2.90 -66.53 2.78
N ALA A 19 4.12 -66.70 2.27
CA ALA A 19 5.00 -65.56 1.96
C ALA A 19 4.52 -64.80 0.73
N LYS A 20 3.92 -65.47 -0.28
CA LYS A 20 3.22 -64.89 -1.42
C LYS A 20 1.93 -64.16 -1.00
N ARG A 21 1.20 -64.60 0.01
CA ARG A 21 0.09 -63.79 0.59
C ARG A 21 0.62 -62.51 1.24
N LYS A 22 1.72 -62.54 1.99
CA LYS A 22 2.38 -61.35 2.52
C LYS A 22 3.09 -60.52 1.44
N LYS A 23 3.73 -61.18 0.42
CA LYS A 23 4.39 -60.53 -0.71
C LYS A 23 3.40 -60.04 -1.76
N ALA A 24 2.28 -60.72 -1.92
CA ALA A 24 1.18 -60.30 -2.78
C ALA A 24 0.33 -59.18 -2.16
N GLU A 25 0.46 -58.91 -0.84
CA GLU A 25 -0.04 -57.71 -0.20
C GLU A 25 0.82 -56.46 -0.52
N ALA A 26 2.09 -56.68 -0.97
CA ALA A 26 3.02 -55.64 -1.40
C ALA A 26 3.05 -55.42 -2.94
N SER A 27 2.23 -56.12 -3.73
CA SER A 27 2.46 -56.21 -5.19
C SER A 27 1.49 -55.45 -6.10
N TYR A 28 0.55 -54.68 -5.56
CA TYR A 28 -0.18 -53.72 -6.39
C TYR A 28 0.55 -52.39 -6.34
N MET A 29 1.17 -52.03 -7.45
CA MET A 29 1.81 -50.74 -7.66
C MET A 29 0.84 -49.81 -8.40
N PRO A 30 0.27 -48.82 -7.73
CA PRO A 30 -0.61 -47.87 -8.41
C PRO A 30 0.16 -47.06 -9.45
N THR A 31 -0.50 -46.66 -10.53
CA THR A 31 0.05 -45.77 -11.55
C THR A 31 0.27 -44.38 -10.99
N LEU A 32 1.12 -43.57 -11.61
CA LEU A 32 1.29 -42.17 -11.23
C LEU A 32 -0.03 -41.38 -11.24
N GLN A 33 -0.87 -41.65 -12.23
CA GLN A 33 -2.20 -41.04 -12.33
C GLN A 33 -3.09 -41.41 -11.12
N GLU A 34 -3.08 -42.67 -10.69
CA GLU A 34 -3.84 -43.11 -9.51
C GLU A 34 -3.30 -42.46 -8.24
N VAL A 35 -1.98 -42.40 -8.08
CA VAL A 35 -1.36 -41.77 -6.90
C VAL A 35 -1.65 -40.27 -6.83
N PHE A 36 -1.50 -39.56 -7.93
CA PHE A 36 -1.58 -38.08 -7.94
C PHE A 36 -3.01 -37.56 -8.14
N VAL A 37 -3.81 -38.19 -9.00
CA VAL A 37 -5.06 -37.58 -9.51
C VAL A 37 -6.33 -38.35 -9.10
N THR A 38 -6.42 -39.67 -9.35
CA THR A 38 -7.68 -40.38 -9.24
C THR A 38 -7.88 -41.11 -7.92
N GLY A 39 -6.82 -41.47 -7.21
CA GLY A 39 -6.85 -42.44 -6.13
C GLY A 39 -7.03 -43.85 -6.67
N TRP A 40 -6.97 -44.88 -5.81
CA TRP A 40 -7.13 -46.29 -6.19
C TRP A 40 -7.84 -47.12 -5.12
N ILE A 41 -8.35 -48.25 -5.52
CA ILE A 41 -8.88 -49.27 -4.59
C ILE A 41 -7.83 -50.35 -4.46
N ASN A 42 -7.35 -50.61 -3.24
CA ASN A 42 -6.45 -51.73 -3.02
C ASN A 42 -7.18 -53.04 -3.34
N PRO A 43 -6.73 -53.79 -4.36
CA PRO A 43 -7.48 -54.94 -4.85
C PRO A 43 -7.60 -56.10 -3.85
N LYS A 44 -6.80 -56.07 -2.77
CA LYS A 44 -6.83 -57.14 -1.75
C LYS A 44 -7.61 -56.77 -0.50
N THR A 45 -7.64 -55.46 -0.15
CA THR A 45 -8.31 -55.03 1.06
C THR A 45 -9.65 -54.36 0.78
N GLY A 46 -9.95 -54.08 -0.50
CA GLY A 46 -11.13 -53.31 -0.93
C GLY A 46 -11.14 -51.86 -0.43
N LYS A 47 -10.08 -51.41 0.28
CA LYS A 47 -10.04 -50.07 0.83
C LYS A 47 -9.65 -49.04 -0.23
N LYS A 48 -10.45 -47.98 -0.30
CA LYS A 48 -10.13 -46.81 -1.14
C LYS A 48 -8.96 -46.05 -0.56
N LYS A 49 -7.98 -45.72 -1.41
CA LYS A 49 -6.88 -44.78 -1.14
C LYS A 49 -7.15 -43.50 -1.92
N ASN A 50 -7.09 -42.38 -1.23
CA ASN A 50 -7.26 -41.09 -1.87
C ASN A 50 -5.98 -40.69 -2.63
N SER A 51 -6.13 -39.95 -3.74
CA SER A 51 -5.02 -39.38 -4.47
C SER A 51 -4.35 -38.25 -3.63
N ILE A 52 -3.09 -37.92 -3.94
CA ILE A 52 -2.39 -36.83 -3.30
C ILE A 52 -3.14 -35.49 -3.53
N ALA A 53 -3.70 -35.31 -4.74
CA ALA A 53 -4.48 -34.10 -5.08
C ALA A 53 -5.83 -34.01 -4.34
N SER A 54 -6.39 -35.11 -3.85
CA SER A 54 -7.66 -35.13 -3.10
C SER A 54 -7.48 -34.85 -1.60
N LEU A 55 -6.25 -34.83 -1.07
CA LEU A 55 -5.98 -34.42 0.29
C LEU A 55 -6.34 -32.94 0.47
N LYS A 56 -6.71 -32.50 1.69
CA LYS A 56 -7.00 -31.10 1.99
C LYS A 56 -5.75 -30.25 1.80
N ASN A 57 -5.53 -29.75 0.58
CA ASN A 57 -4.39 -28.96 0.18
C ASN A 57 -4.83 -27.52 -0.12
N SER A 58 -3.97 -26.54 0.15
CA SER A 58 -4.13 -25.19 -0.38
C SER A 58 -4.06 -25.21 -1.93
N ASP A 59 -4.56 -24.15 -2.58
CA ASP A 59 -4.47 -24.07 -4.05
C ASP A 59 -3.02 -23.98 -4.53
N ALA A 60 -2.13 -23.39 -3.75
CA ALA A 60 -0.69 -23.38 -3.99
C ALA A 60 -0.08 -24.80 -3.93
N ASP A 61 -0.48 -25.63 -2.95
CA ASP A 61 -0.04 -27.02 -2.86
C ASP A 61 -0.55 -27.84 -4.04
N LYS A 62 -1.80 -27.65 -4.46
CA LYS A 62 -2.37 -28.33 -5.63
C LYS A 62 -1.60 -28.02 -6.91
N ALA A 63 -1.23 -26.73 -7.11
CA ALA A 63 -0.42 -26.33 -8.25
C ALA A 63 0.96 -27.01 -8.25
N LYS A 64 1.64 -27.07 -7.09
CA LYS A 64 2.93 -27.77 -6.92
C LYS A 64 2.79 -29.27 -7.20
N ILE A 65 1.76 -29.92 -6.67
CA ILE A 65 1.50 -31.34 -6.89
C ILE A 65 1.25 -31.62 -8.37
N LYS A 66 0.48 -30.77 -9.04
CA LYS A 66 0.22 -30.85 -10.48
C LYS A 66 1.51 -30.74 -11.29
N ALA A 67 2.34 -29.74 -10.98
CA ALA A 67 3.63 -29.53 -11.66
C ALA A 67 4.56 -30.73 -11.52
N VAL A 68 4.66 -31.35 -10.33
CA VAL A 68 5.44 -32.58 -10.11
C VAL A 68 4.87 -33.76 -10.88
N TYR A 69 3.55 -33.91 -10.92
CA TYR A 69 2.91 -34.96 -11.70
C TYR A 69 3.21 -34.86 -13.20
N GLU A 70 3.12 -33.65 -13.74
CA GLU A 70 3.43 -33.37 -15.15
C GLU A 70 4.90 -33.68 -15.47
N ALA A 71 5.84 -33.27 -14.61
CA ALA A 71 7.27 -33.50 -14.76
C ALA A 71 7.64 -35.00 -14.65
N LEU A 72 7.02 -35.76 -13.75
CA LEU A 72 7.18 -37.20 -13.65
C LEU A 72 6.60 -37.93 -14.88
N ASN A 73 5.49 -37.43 -15.40
CA ASN A 73 4.82 -38.05 -16.54
C ASN A 73 5.52 -37.77 -17.88
N SER A 74 6.18 -36.60 -18.01
CA SER A 74 7.00 -36.23 -19.16
C SER A 74 8.41 -36.87 -19.14
N GLY A 75 8.84 -37.41 -17.97
CA GLY A 75 10.19 -37.92 -17.78
C GLY A 75 11.23 -36.86 -17.42
N GLU A 76 10.82 -35.63 -17.25
CA GLU A 76 11.66 -34.51 -16.79
C GLU A 76 12.19 -34.77 -15.36
N LEU A 77 11.38 -35.40 -14.51
CA LEU A 77 11.71 -35.78 -13.15
C LEU A 77 11.61 -37.27 -12.98
N GLY A 78 12.60 -37.89 -12.33
CA GLY A 78 12.61 -39.34 -12.01
C GLY A 78 12.20 -39.63 -10.57
N LEU A 79 11.90 -40.92 -10.27
CA LEU A 79 11.62 -41.39 -8.91
C LEU A 79 12.83 -42.08 -8.27
N GLU A 80 14.03 -41.81 -8.73
CA GLU A 80 15.25 -42.44 -8.23
C GLU A 80 15.39 -42.25 -6.71
N GLY A 81 15.59 -43.37 -5.99
CA GLY A 81 15.70 -43.39 -4.53
C GLY A 81 14.39 -43.17 -3.75
N ILE A 82 13.25 -42.96 -4.42
CA ILE A 82 11.94 -42.76 -3.77
C ILE A 82 11.05 -43.96 -4.06
N PRO A 83 10.75 -44.83 -3.07
CA PRO A 83 9.82 -45.94 -3.26
C PRO A 83 8.43 -45.38 -3.57
N THR A 84 7.77 -45.92 -4.63
CA THR A 84 6.43 -45.50 -5.06
C THR A 84 5.36 -45.64 -3.97
N ASN A 85 5.51 -46.61 -3.06
CA ASN A 85 4.63 -46.76 -1.92
C ASN A 85 4.81 -45.71 -0.81
N LYS A 86 5.86 -44.91 -0.87
CA LYS A 86 6.13 -43.79 0.04
C LYS A 86 5.84 -42.40 -0.56
N LEU A 87 5.30 -42.36 -1.77
CA LEU A 87 4.83 -41.08 -2.34
C LEU A 87 3.69 -40.53 -1.51
N THR A 88 3.98 -39.50 -0.74
CA THR A 88 3.04 -38.74 0.10
C THR A 88 3.03 -37.28 -0.31
N LYS A 89 2.04 -36.51 0.15
CA LYS A 89 2.03 -35.06 -0.02
C LYS A 89 3.37 -34.44 0.46
N THR A 90 3.85 -34.88 1.61
CA THR A 90 5.12 -34.38 2.18
C THR A 90 6.30 -34.69 1.26
N THR A 91 6.42 -35.92 0.74
CA THR A 91 7.48 -36.30 -0.19
C THR A 91 7.46 -35.46 -1.46
N VAL A 92 6.25 -35.24 -2.04
CA VAL A 92 6.09 -34.42 -3.24
C VAL A 92 6.52 -32.98 -3.00
N LEU A 93 6.09 -32.38 -1.89
CA LEU A 93 6.36 -30.96 -1.60
C LEU A 93 7.77 -30.72 -1.07
N SER A 94 8.37 -31.66 -0.29
CA SER A 94 9.66 -31.44 0.36
C SER A 94 10.85 -32.07 -0.41
N VAL A 95 10.64 -33.00 -1.30
CA VAL A 95 11.70 -33.70 -2.02
C VAL A 95 11.62 -33.48 -3.53
N LEU A 96 10.49 -33.83 -4.15
CA LEU A 96 10.37 -33.81 -5.62
C LEU A 96 10.19 -32.38 -6.17
N TYR A 97 9.40 -31.55 -5.51
CA TYR A 97 9.17 -30.18 -6.00
C TYR A 97 10.42 -29.32 -5.99
N PRO A 98 11.31 -29.34 -4.94
CA PRO A 98 12.57 -28.64 -5.00
C PRO A 98 13.49 -29.09 -6.14
N GLN A 99 13.55 -30.41 -6.47
CA GLN A 99 14.32 -30.92 -7.61
C GLN A 99 13.76 -30.39 -8.94
N LEU A 100 12.45 -30.41 -9.12
CA LEU A 100 11.82 -29.82 -10.31
C LEU A 100 12.12 -28.33 -10.45
N VAL A 101 12.09 -27.59 -9.34
CA VAL A 101 12.46 -26.16 -9.34
C VAL A 101 13.90 -25.97 -9.74
N ALA A 102 14.84 -26.83 -9.25
CA ALA A 102 16.26 -26.74 -9.62
C ALA A 102 16.47 -26.99 -11.12
N ILE A 103 15.87 -28.03 -11.68
CA ILE A 103 15.93 -28.33 -13.13
C ILE A 103 15.42 -27.14 -13.95
N ARG A 104 14.25 -26.61 -13.60
CA ARG A 104 13.68 -25.47 -14.32
C ARG A 104 14.51 -24.19 -14.20
N LYS A 105 15.17 -23.98 -13.06
CA LYS A 105 16.12 -22.88 -12.92
C LYS A 105 17.31 -23.03 -13.88
N GLU A 106 17.89 -24.20 -13.97
CA GLU A 106 18.98 -24.45 -14.91
C GLU A 106 18.57 -24.19 -16.35
N GLU A 107 17.38 -24.66 -16.75
CA GLU A 107 16.82 -24.40 -18.08
C GLU A 107 16.58 -22.89 -18.31
N MET A 108 16.04 -22.17 -17.32
CA MET A 108 15.83 -20.73 -17.42
C MET A 108 17.15 -19.96 -17.54
N ILE A 109 18.18 -20.35 -16.79
CA ILE A 109 19.52 -19.74 -16.87
C ILE A 109 20.16 -20.04 -18.23
N HIS A 110 20.05 -21.27 -18.72
CA HIS A 110 20.57 -21.64 -20.04
C HIS A 110 19.88 -20.85 -21.15
N HIS A 111 18.57 -20.75 -21.12
CA HIS A 111 17.79 -19.93 -22.05
C HIS A 111 18.17 -18.46 -21.99
N LEU A 112 18.40 -17.90 -20.80
CA LEU A 112 18.82 -16.52 -20.62
C LEU A 112 20.17 -16.26 -21.29
N ILE A 113 21.12 -17.20 -21.17
CA ILE A 113 22.45 -17.11 -21.79
C ILE A 113 22.34 -17.21 -23.33
N GLU A 114 21.58 -18.18 -23.84
CA GLU A 114 21.43 -18.41 -25.28
C GLU A 114 20.71 -17.27 -25.99
N THR A 115 19.76 -16.62 -25.32
CA THR A 115 18.96 -15.52 -25.86
C THR A 115 19.49 -14.13 -25.52
N ALA A 116 20.66 -14.04 -24.86
CA ALA A 116 21.25 -12.76 -24.46
C ALA A 116 21.50 -11.85 -25.68
N PRO A 117 20.96 -10.63 -25.68
CA PRO A 117 21.20 -9.67 -26.75
C PRO A 117 22.69 -9.31 -26.85
N LYS A 118 23.18 -9.16 -28.11
CA LYS A 118 24.58 -8.82 -28.37
C LYS A 118 25.02 -7.44 -27.88
N ASN A 119 24.06 -6.56 -27.62
CA ASN A 119 24.27 -5.22 -27.10
C ASN A 119 24.19 -5.14 -25.57
N TYR A 120 24.25 -6.29 -24.89
CA TYR A 120 24.44 -6.37 -23.44
C TYR A 120 25.92 -6.61 -23.14
N HIS A 121 26.53 -5.77 -22.33
CA HIS A 121 27.98 -5.74 -22.11
C HIS A 121 28.31 -5.93 -20.62
N LEU A 122 29.20 -6.86 -20.35
CA LEU A 122 29.81 -7.00 -19.03
C LEU A 122 31.03 -6.07 -18.93
N VAL A 123 31.05 -5.18 -17.95
CA VAL A 123 32.13 -4.21 -17.70
C VAL A 123 32.99 -4.68 -16.55
N ASN A 124 33.92 -5.60 -16.82
CA ASN A 124 34.86 -6.17 -15.82
C ASN A 124 36.32 -5.93 -16.17
N THR A 125 36.61 -5.09 -17.20
CA THR A 125 37.91 -4.68 -17.63
C THR A 125 37.97 -3.17 -17.90
N GLU A 126 39.16 -2.56 -17.81
CA GLU A 126 39.35 -1.12 -18.10
C GLU A 126 38.90 -0.76 -19.54
N SER A 127 39.15 -1.64 -20.50
CA SER A 127 38.71 -1.40 -21.89
C SER A 127 37.18 -1.32 -22.01
N ALA A 128 36.47 -2.23 -21.33
CA ALA A 128 34.99 -2.20 -21.30
C ALA A 128 34.46 -0.98 -20.54
N LEU A 129 35.14 -0.57 -19.44
CA LEU A 129 34.79 0.63 -18.70
C LEU A 129 34.94 1.90 -19.56
N ASN A 130 36.06 2.03 -20.27
CA ASN A 130 36.30 3.16 -21.17
C ASN A 130 35.27 3.21 -22.32
N HIS A 131 34.90 2.05 -22.86
CA HIS A 131 33.82 1.98 -23.86
C HIS A 131 32.50 2.48 -23.30
N MET A 132 32.10 2.02 -22.12
CA MET A 132 30.89 2.48 -21.44
C MET A 132 30.89 4.00 -21.23
N VAL A 133 31.98 4.56 -20.67
CA VAL A 133 32.11 6.02 -20.42
C VAL A 133 31.95 6.81 -21.71
N THR A 134 32.69 6.44 -22.76
CA THR A 134 32.60 7.11 -24.08
C THR A 134 31.20 7.03 -24.69
N THR A 135 30.45 5.96 -24.38
CA THR A 135 29.06 5.79 -24.82
C THR A 135 28.13 6.71 -24.03
N ILE A 136 28.25 6.72 -22.70
CA ILE A 136 27.42 7.56 -21.80
C ILE A 136 27.59 9.06 -22.10
N GLU A 137 28.80 9.53 -22.40
CA GLU A 137 29.06 10.95 -22.71
C GLU A 137 28.22 11.50 -23.88
N LYS A 138 27.68 10.64 -24.73
CA LYS A 138 26.82 11.01 -25.87
C LYS A 138 25.33 10.96 -25.55
N GLU A 139 24.98 10.49 -24.36
CA GLU A 139 23.58 10.27 -23.97
C GLU A 139 23.03 11.46 -23.15
N PRO A 140 21.95 12.10 -23.59
CA PRO A 140 21.24 13.11 -22.78
C PRO A 140 20.39 12.47 -21.68
N ALA A 141 20.16 11.17 -21.78
CA ALA A 141 19.39 10.38 -20.82
C ALA A 141 19.88 8.93 -20.77
N ILE A 142 19.92 8.35 -19.59
CA ILE A 142 20.29 6.96 -19.34
C ILE A 142 19.25 6.28 -18.45
N ALA A 143 19.07 4.97 -18.55
CA ALA A 143 18.40 4.22 -17.48
C ALA A 143 19.45 3.63 -16.55
N VAL A 144 19.15 3.62 -15.25
CA VAL A 144 20.07 3.15 -14.17
C VAL A 144 19.32 2.22 -13.25
N ASP A 145 20.01 1.20 -12.72
CA ASP A 145 19.49 0.28 -11.72
C ASP A 145 20.66 -0.26 -10.89
N THR A 146 20.43 -0.58 -9.61
CA THR A 146 21.44 -1.13 -8.72
C THR A 146 21.12 -2.57 -8.34
N GLU A 147 22.18 -3.41 -8.31
CA GLU A 147 22.12 -4.74 -7.73
C GLU A 147 22.77 -4.73 -6.36
N THR A 148 22.14 -5.32 -5.36
CA THR A 148 22.52 -5.15 -3.94
C THR A 148 22.59 -6.48 -3.21
N THR A 149 23.20 -6.49 -2.01
CA THR A 149 23.23 -7.65 -1.12
C THR A 149 21.86 -8.01 -0.54
N GLY A 150 20.92 -7.07 -0.56
CA GLY A 150 19.54 -7.23 -0.09
C GLY A 150 18.76 -5.92 -0.23
N VAL A 151 17.65 -5.80 0.49
CA VAL A 151 16.70 -4.68 0.33
C VAL A 151 16.60 -3.77 1.57
N THR A 152 17.40 -4.02 2.61
CA THR A 152 17.40 -3.21 3.84
C THR A 152 18.35 -2.02 3.71
N HIS A 153 18.25 -1.05 4.61
CA HIS A 153 19.15 0.11 4.63
C HIS A 153 20.64 -0.29 4.69
N ASP A 154 20.97 -1.30 5.48
CA ASP A 154 22.37 -1.77 5.68
C ASP A 154 22.95 -2.53 4.48
N ASP A 155 22.10 -2.88 3.50
CA ASP A 155 22.55 -3.58 2.30
C ASP A 155 23.31 -2.64 1.34
N VAL A 156 24.36 -3.16 0.71
CA VAL A 156 25.28 -2.39 -0.11
C VAL A 156 25.16 -2.73 -1.59
N ILE A 157 25.58 -1.79 -2.45
CA ILE A 157 25.61 -2.00 -3.91
C ILE A 157 26.67 -3.05 -4.26
N VAL A 158 26.29 -4.06 -5.02
CA VAL A 158 27.15 -5.12 -5.57
C VAL A 158 27.64 -4.77 -6.98
N GLY A 159 26.80 -4.10 -7.73
CA GLY A 159 27.04 -3.60 -9.07
C GLY A 159 25.92 -2.67 -9.51
N TYR A 160 26.11 -1.99 -10.63
CA TYR A 160 25.05 -1.17 -11.25
C TYR A 160 24.94 -1.47 -12.73
N SER A 161 23.75 -1.30 -13.30
CA SER A 161 23.50 -1.40 -14.73
C SER A 161 23.09 -0.06 -15.33
N ILE A 162 23.45 0.15 -16.60
CA ILE A 162 23.15 1.37 -17.35
C ILE A 162 22.67 0.98 -18.75
N SER A 163 21.59 1.62 -19.19
CA SER A 163 21.16 1.58 -20.58
C SER A 163 21.39 2.93 -21.25
N CYS A 164 22.07 2.90 -22.38
CA CYS A 164 22.37 4.02 -23.26
C CYS A 164 21.47 3.97 -24.49
N PRO A 165 20.33 4.68 -24.50
CA PRO A 165 19.28 4.46 -25.49
C PRO A 165 19.62 4.93 -26.91
N ILE A 166 20.44 5.99 -27.10
CA ILE A 166 20.86 6.44 -28.44
C ILE A 166 21.81 5.41 -29.05
N ALA A 167 22.78 4.94 -28.27
CA ALA A 167 23.71 3.90 -28.69
C ALA A 167 23.03 2.53 -28.82
N ASN A 168 21.90 2.33 -28.16
CA ASN A 168 21.24 1.02 -27.98
C ASN A 168 22.20 -0.01 -27.40
N GLU A 169 22.94 0.38 -26.33
CA GLU A 169 23.87 -0.46 -25.59
C GLU A 169 23.50 -0.48 -24.12
N HIS A 170 23.72 -1.63 -23.47
CA HIS A 170 23.36 -1.87 -22.09
C HIS A 170 24.56 -2.48 -21.35
N PHE A 171 24.90 -1.92 -20.20
CA PHE A 171 26.11 -2.24 -19.46
C PHE A 171 25.77 -2.70 -18.05
N TYR A 172 26.53 -3.68 -17.56
CA TYR A 172 26.55 -4.04 -16.14
C TYR A 172 27.98 -3.95 -15.60
N VAL A 173 28.16 -3.26 -14.50
CA VAL A 173 29.46 -3.02 -13.84
C VAL A 173 29.46 -3.72 -12.48
N PRO A 174 29.99 -4.95 -12.37
CA PRO A 174 30.14 -5.66 -11.11
C PRO A 174 31.38 -5.19 -10.34
N PHE A 175 31.32 -5.07 -9.00
CA PHE A 175 32.50 -4.69 -8.20
C PHE A 175 32.53 -5.26 -6.77
N ARG A 176 31.45 -5.92 -6.31
CA ARG A 176 31.40 -6.54 -4.96
C ARG A 176 30.78 -7.93 -4.98
N HIS A 177 30.90 -8.69 -6.07
CA HIS A 177 30.51 -10.10 -6.08
C HIS A 177 31.49 -10.95 -5.27
N THR A 178 30.99 -12.07 -4.72
CA THR A 178 31.77 -13.04 -3.93
C THR A 178 32.20 -14.29 -4.72
N THR A 179 31.84 -14.34 -6.01
CA THR A 179 31.97 -15.52 -6.88
C THR A 179 33.42 -15.80 -7.35
N GLY A 180 34.38 -14.91 -7.05
CA GLY A 180 35.77 -15.04 -7.46
C GLY A 180 36.06 -14.75 -8.94
N GLU A 181 35.04 -14.28 -9.71
CA GLU A 181 35.19 -13.86 -11.08
C GLU A 181 35.90 -12.48 -11.16
N GLN A 182 36.48 -12.17 -12.33
CA GLN A 182 37.21 -10.91 -12.54
C GLN A 182 36.25 -9.70 -12.47
N MET A 183 36.59 -8.70 -11.68
CA MET A 183 35.93 -7.43 -11.51
C MET A 183 36.92 -6.28 -11.45
N LEU A 184 36.43 -5.06 -11.69
CA LEU A 184 37.17 -3.83 -11.38
C LEU A 184 36.98 -3.44 -9.90
N PRO A 185 37.91 -2.70 -9.30
CA PRO A 185 37.74 -2.17 -7.96
C PRO A 185 36.54 -1.24 -7.82
N ALA A 186 35.85 -1.30 -6.69
CA ALA A 186 34.64 -0.48 -6.46
C ALA A 186 34.90 1.03 -6.53
N ASP A 187 36.07 1.49 -6.08
CA ASP A 187 36.48 2.88 -6.16
C ASP A 187 36.61 3.38 -7.60
N VAL A 188 37.17 2.57 -8.49
CA VAL A 188 37.23 2.88 -9.94
C VAL A 188 35.82 2.97 -10.52
N CYS A 189 34.98 1.95 -10.28
CA CYS A 189 33.62 1.87 -10.83
C CYS A 189 32.73 3.02 -10.38
N LEU A 190 32.74 3.35 -9.08
CA LEU A 190 31.88 4.37 -8.49
C LEU A 190 32.38 5.80 -8.78
N SER A 191 33.71 6.02 -8.80
CA SER A 191 34.26 7.33 -9.16
C SER A 191 33.95 7.74 -10.61
N VAL A 192 33.90 6.79 -11.51
CA VAL A 192 33.58 7.03 -12.92
C VAL A 192 32.11 7.41 -13.15
N ILE A 193 31.18 6.77 -12.43
CA ILE A 193 29.77 7.02 -12.62
C ILE A 193 29.23 8.23 -11.80
N LYS A 194 29.91 8.60 -10.71
CA LYS A 194 29.53 9.73 -9.86
C LYS A 194 29.29 11.03 -10.64
N PRO A 195 30.18 11.52 -11.49
CA PRO A 195 29.95 12.75 -12.26
C PRO A 195 28.70 12.68 -13.15
N VAL A 196 28.37 11.51 -13.67
CA VAL A 196 27.18 11.33 -14.55
C VAL A 196 25.89 11.36 -13.72
N LEU A 197 25.88 10.68 -12.56
CA LEU A 197 24.69 10.62 -11.71
C LEU A 197 24.40 11.98 -11.05
N GLU A 198 25.43 12.77 -10.77
CA GLU A 198 25.32 14.12 -10.18
C GLU A 198 25.16 15.24 -11.24
N ASP A 199 25.25 14.92 -12.55
CA ASP A 199 25.04 15.94 -13.61
C ASP A 199 23.55 16.25 -13.78
N PRO A 200 23.11 17.51 -13.55
CA PRO A 200 21.72 17.90 -13.77
C PRO A 200 21.31 17.95 -15.24
N LYS A 201 22.23 17.85 -16.19
CA LYS A 201 21.94 17.84 -17.63
C LYS A 201 21.59 16.45 -18.15
N VAL A 202 22.05 15.39 -17.49
CA VAL A 202 21.74 14.01 -17.87
C VAL A 202 20.50 13.56 -17.11
N LEU A 203 19.47 13.12 -17.83
CA LEU A 203 18.28 12.52 -17.21
C LEU A 203 18.56 11.06 -16.82
N LYS A 204 18.35 10.71 -15.56
CA LYS A 204 18.39 9.32 -15.08
C LYS A 204 16.98 8.76 -14.98
N VAL A 205 16.72 7.65 -15.67
CA VAL A 205 15.44 6.94 -15.66
C VAL A 205 15.60 5.68 -14.81
N LEU A 206 14.81 5.57 -13.74
CA LEU A 206 14.90 4.45 -12.81
C LEU A 206 13.51 3.82 -12.60
N HIS A 207 13.50 2.72 -11.89
CA HIS A 207 12.28 2.05 -11.44
C HIS A 207 12.34 1.82 -9.94
N ASN A 208 11.67 2.65 -9.14
CA ASN A 208 11.80 2.81 -7.70
C ASN A 208 13.07 3.57 -7.30
N VAL A 209 13.22 4.76 -7.87
CA VAL A 209 14.41 5.62 -7.68
C VAL A 209 14.80 5.85 -6.22
N LYS A 210 13.85 5.84 -5.28
CA LYS A 210 14.16 6.05 -3.87
C LYS A 210 15.11 4.98 -3.32
N PHE A 211 14.95 3.74 -3.75
CA PHE A 211 15.85 2.65 -3.37
C PHE A 211 17.27 2.88 -3.90
N ASP A 212 17.42 3.07 -5.20
CA ASP A 212 18.73 3.25 -5.82
C ASP A 212 19.44 4.51 -5.33
N HIS A 213 18.70 5.61 -5.16
CA HIS A 213 19.23 6.86 -4.63
C HIS A 213 19.79 6.66 -3.21
N GLU A 214 19.07 5.95 -2.33
CA GLU A 214 19.54 5.64 -0.98
C GLU A 214 20.85 4.85 -1.02
N LYS A 215 20.90 3.81 -1.84
CA LYS A 215 22.10 2.95 -1.98
C LYS A 215 23.32 3.73 -2.47
N PHE A 216 23.16 4.62 -3.44
CA PHE A 216 24.24 5.47 -3.93
C PHE A 216 24.66 6.55 -2.90
N LEU A 217 23.70 7.14 -2.19
CA LEU A 217 23.98 8.22 -1.24
C LEU A 217 24.71 7.71 0.01
N PHE A 218 24.30 6.56 0.56
CA PHE A 218 24.85 5.98 1.77
C PHE A 218 26.05 5.05 1.53
N ASP A 219 26.41 4.79 0.27
CA ASP A 219 27.72 4.20 -0.02
C ASP A 219 28.86 5.16 0.39
N LYS A 220 30.03 4.64 0.72
CA LYS A 220 31.19 5.43 1.13
C LYS A 220 31.60 6.54 0.13
N TYR A 221 31.16 6.44 -1.12
CA TYR A 221 31.40 7.45 -2.17
C TYR A 221 30.36 8.58 -2.19
N SER A 222 29.29 8.45 -1.44
CA SER A 222 28.24 9.46 -1.23
C SER A 222 27.81 10.14 -2.53
N ILE A 223 27.20 9.35 -3.42
CA ILE A 223 26.73 9.85 -4.72
C ILE A 223 25.30 10.39 -4.56
N ASN A 224 25.14 11.70 -4.71
CA ASN A 224 23.84 12.36 -4.64
C ASN A 224 23.25 12.50 -6.05
N MET A 225 22.47 11.52 -6.50
CA MET A 225 21.87 11.51 -7.83
C MET A 225 20.82 12.62 -7.98
N VAL A 226 20.89 13.37 -9.10
CA VAL A 226 19.96 14.47 -9.43
C VAL A 226 19.36 14.29 -10.82
N ASN A 227 18.28 15.02 -11.11
CA ASN A 227 17.57 14.97 -12.41
C ASN A 227 17.17 13.55 -12.82
N PHE A 228 16.20 13.00 -12.14
CA PHE A 228 15.74 11.63 -12.37
C PHE A 228 14.22 11.54 -12.57
N VAL A 229 13.77 10.42 -13.13
CA VAL A 229 12.36 10.05 -13.31
C VAL A 229 12.16 8.61 -12.84
N ASP A 230 11.05 8.38 -12.15
CA ASP A 230 10.65 7.07 -11.63
C ASP A 230 9.51 6.47 -12.48
N THR A 231 9.80 5.39 -13.18
CA THR A 231 8.81 4.69 -14.04
C THR A 231 7.74 3.96 -13.22
N MET A 232 8.01 3.63 -11.97
CA MET A 232 7.02 3.05 -11.04
C MET A 232 5.94 4.08 -10.71
N VAL A 233 6.34 5.31 -10.38
CA VAL A 233 5.44 6.44 -10.10
C VAL A 233 4.68 6.87 -11.36
N LEU A 234 5.34 6.91 -12.53
CA LEU A 234 4.65 7.19 -13.79
C LEU A 234 3.55 6.16 -14.10
N MET A 235 3.79 4.89 -13.79
CA MET A 235 2.75 3.87 -13.97
C MET A 235 1.56 4.06 -13.04
N TYR A 236 1.80 4.44 -11.79
CA TYR A 236 0.74 4.77 -10.85
C TYR A 236 -0.13 5.95 -11.36
N VAL A 237 0.47 6.99 -11.92
CA VAL A 237 -0.27 8.12 -12.54
C VAL A 237 -1.12 7.64 -13.73
N LEU A 238 -0.58 6.74 -14.55
CA LEU A 238 -1.30 6.17 -15.68
C LEU A 238 -2.44 5.23 -15.25
N ASN A 239 -2.24 4.44 -14.19
CA ASN A 239 -3.23 3.50 -13.69
C ASN A 239 -3.03 3.18 -12.20
N GLU A 240 -3.80 3.83 -11.33
CA GLU A 240 -3.79 3.62 -9.87
C GLU A 240 -4.44 2.30 -9.42
N ASN A 241 -4.95 1.50 -10.36
CA ASN A 241 -5.59 0.21 -10.09
C ASN A 241 -4.68 -0.99 -10.40
N GLU A 242 -3.39 -0.78 -10.69
CA GLU A 242 -2.46 -1.90 -10.84
C GLU A 242 -2.37 -2.70 -9.53
N GLU A 243 -2.32 -4.02 -9.66
CA GLU A 243 -2.14 -4.92 -8.52
C GLU A 243 -0.70 -4.86 -7.98
N SER A 244 0.25 -4.53 -8.86
CA SER A 244 1.65 -4.39 -8.53
C SER A 244 2.34 -3.46 -9.54
N TYR A 245 3.17 -2.57 -9.03
CA TYR A 245 4.00 -1.68 -9.84
C TYR A 245 5.41 -2.23 -10.04
N ALA A 246 5.73 -3.43 -9.56
CA ALA A 246 7.05 -4.05 -9.76
C ALA A 246 7.37 -4.26 -11.26
N LEU A 247 8.59 -3.92 -11.68
CA LEU A 247 9.04 -3.91 -13.08
C LEU A 247 8.70 -5.19 -13.84
N LYS A 248 9.01 -6.36 -13.27
CA LYS A 248 8.74 -7.66 -13.91
C LYS A 248 7.24 -7.96 -14.08
N LYS A 249 6.39 -7.48 -13.15
CA LYS A 249 4.93 -7.61 -13.27
C LYS A 249 4.38 -6.71 -14.37
N LEU A 250 4.88 -5.47 -14.44
CA LEU A 250 4.52 -4.54 -15.52
C LEU A 250 5.03 -5.03 -16.87
N ALA A 251 6.26 -5.54 -16.95
CA ALA A 251 6.81 -6.13 -18.18
C ALA A 251 5.98 -7.33 -18.64
N THR A 252 5.58 -8.23 -17.74
CA THR A 252 4.71 -9.37 -18.09
C THR A 252 3.36 -8.92 -18.64
N LYS A 253 2.78 -7.84 -18.11
CA LYS A 253 1.46 -7.34 -18.49
C LYS A 253 1.51 -6.48 -19.77
N TYR A 254 2.50 -5.61 -19.88
CA TYR A 254 2.57 -4.57 -20.90
C TYR A 254 3.74 -4.74 -21.90
N GLY A 255 4.72 -5.61 -21.62
CA GLY A 255 5.97 -5.72 -22.36
C GLY A 255 5.82 -5.88 -23.87
N LYS A 256 4.79 -6.61 -24.32
CA LYS A 256 4.45 -6.75 -25.75
C LYS A 256 4.22 -5.41 -26.48
N HIS A 257 3.88 -4.36 -25.75
CA HIS A 257 3.65 -3.03 -26.34
C HIS A 257 4.93 -2.22 -26.53
N PHE A 258 6.05 -2.68 -25.96
CA PHE A 258 7.35 -2.02 -26.04
C PHE A 258 8.51 -3.01 -26.32
N GLY A 259 8.22 -4.11 -27.01
CA GLY A 259 9.24 -5.01 -27.58
C GLY A 259 9.63 -6.22 -26.73
N PHE A 260 9.04 -6.41 -25.55
CA PHE A 260 9.32 -7.55 -24.69
C PHE A 260 8.13 -8.53 -24.70
N ASN A 261 8.26 -9.58 -25.54
CA ASN A 261 7.19 -10.54 -25.76
C ASN A 261 7.23 -11.74 -24.79
N GLU A 262 8.34 -11.93 -24.08
CA GLU A 262 8.53 -13.03 -23.15
C GLU A 262 8.27 -12.61 -21.70
N LYS A 263 7.91 -13.59 -20.87
CA LYS A 263 7.83 -13.40 -19.42
C LYS A 263 9.19 -12.95 -18.91
N SER A 264 9.21 -11.88 -18.11
CA SER A 264 10.40 -11.47 -17.40
C SER A 264 10.44 -12.17 -16.03
N ASP A 265 11.45 -13.01 -15.84
CA ASP A 265 11.64 -13.73 -14.58
C ASP A 265 12.21 -12.82 -13.50
N THR A 266 11.78 -13.04 -12.26
CA THR A 266 12.33 -12.33 -11.10
C THR A 266 13.66 -12.92 -10.68
N TYR A 267 14.43 -12.17 -9.86
CA TYR A 267 15.67 -12.65 -9.27
C TYR A 267 15.48 -13.97 -8.51
N GLU A 268 14.44 -14.06 -7.65
CA GLU A 268 14.17 -15.26 -6.86
C GLU A 268 13.79 -16.48 -7.72
N GLU A 269 13.10 -16.26 -8.85
CA GLU A 269 12.79 -17.35 -9.81
C GLU A 269 14.06 -17.90 -10.46
N LEU A 270 15.03 -17.04 -10.83
CA LEU A 270 16.30 -17.44 -11.50
C LEU A 270 17.35 -17.95 -10.51
N PHE A 271 17.61 -17.21 -9.45
CA PHE A 271 18.76 -17.44 -8.58
C PHE A 271 18.39 -17.95 -7.19
N GLY A 272 17.13 -17.82 -6.75
CA GLY A 272 16.68 -18.22 -5.42
C GLY A 272 16.74 -17.08 -4.42
N LYS A 273 16.71 -17.44 -3.13
CA LYS A 273 16.85 -16.47 -2.03
C LYS A 273 18.32 -16.20 -1.77
N GLY A 274 18.67 -14.94 -1.62
CA GLY A 274 20.05 -14.50 -1.34
C GLY A 274 20.33 -13.14 -1.95
N GLY A 275 21.44 -12.55 -1.63
CA GLY A 275 21.89 -11.30 -2.23
C GLY A 275 22.56 -11.53 -3.60
N PHE A 276 22.59 -10.48 -4.40
CA PHE A 276 23.10 -10.55 -5.77
C PHE A 276 24.63 -10.81 -5.82
N GLU A 277 25.35 -10.55 -4.74
CA GLU A 277 26.78 -10.80 -4.61
C GLU A 277 27.18 -12.26 -4.85
N ASN A 278 26.25 -13.19 -4.65
CA ASN A 278 26.47 -14.63 -4.86
C ASN A 278 26.10 -15.11 -6.27
N THR A 279 25.59 -14.22 -7.13
CA THR A 279 25.20 -14.55 -8.50
C THR A 279 26.42 -14.57 -9.42
N PRO A 280 26.63 -15.63 -10.22
CA PRO A 280 27.72 -15.65 -11.21
C PRO A 280 27.61 -14.47 -12.17
N ILE A 281 28.69 -13.69 -12.29
CA ILE A 281 28.71 -12.43 -13.05
C ILE A 281 28.30 -12.66 -14.52
N LYS A 282 28.75 -13.78 -15.12
CA LYS A 282 28.42 -14.16 -16.51
C LYS A 282 26.93 -14.38 -16.78
N VAL A 283 26.11 -14.48 -15.75
CA VAL A 283 24.64 -14.56 -15.86
C VAL A 283 23.98 -13.30 -15.29
N GLY A 284 24.52 -12.79 -14.17
CA GLY A 284 24.03 -11.60 -13.51
C GLY A 284 24.01 -10.37 -14.41
N TYR A 285 25.02 -10.20 -15.29
CA TYR A 285 25.06 -9.06 -16.19
C TYR A 285 23.91 -9.05 -17.20
N ILE A 286 23.46 -10.23 -17.65
CA ILE A 286 22.33 -10.33 -18.61
C ILE A 286 21.03 -9.91 -17.90
N TYR A 287 20.86 -10.36 -16.65
CA TYR A 287 19.71 -9.99 -15.83
C TYR A 287 19.68 -8.49 -15.58
N ALA A 288 20.77 -7.90 -15.08
CA ALA A 288 20.86 -6.48 -14.74
C ALA A 288 20.71 -5.57 -15.98
N CYS A 289 21.36 -5.89 -17.11
CA CYS A 289 21.17 -5.16 -18.37
C CYS A 289 19.70 -5.22 -18.86
N LYS A 290 19.04 -6.36 -18.68
CA LYS A 290 17.62 -6.51 -19.05
C LYS A 290 16.72 -5.59 -18.22
N ASP A 291 17.03 -5.35 -16.95
CA ASP A 291 16.22 -4.49 -16.08
C ASP A 291 16.29 -3.02 -16.48
N THR A 292 17.47 -2.48 -16.76
CA THR A 292 17.59 -1.12 -17.27
C THR A 292 17.04 -0.97 -18.70
N HIS A 293 17.18 -1.98 -19.55
CA HIS A 293 16.55 -1.98 -20.87
C HIS A 293 15.02 -1.99 -20.80
N LEU A 294 14.45 -2.79 -19.90
CA LEU A 294 13.01 -2.80 -19.59
C LEU A 294 12.55 -1.45 -19.04
N THR A 295 13.29 -0.89 -18.12
CA THR A 295 12.98 0.41 -17.47
C THR A 295 12.94 1.52 -18.50
N TRP A 296 13.92 1.60 -19.41
CA TRP A 296 13.91 2.57 -20.49
C TRP A 296 12.72 2.38 -21.46
N SER A 297 12.48 1.13 -21.87
CA SER A 297 11.40 0.83 -22.81
C SER A 297 10.02 1.11 -22.22
N LEU A 298 9.83 0.80 -20.93
CA LEU A 298 8.64 1.16 -20.16
C LEU A 298 8.45 2.68 -20.10
N TYR A 299 9.53 3.43 -19.81
CA TYR A 299 9.50 4.89 -19.80
C TYR A 299 9.03 5.49 -21.11
N GLN A 300 9.58 5.04 -22.24
CA GLN A 300 9.19 5.52 -23.57
C GLN A 300 7.71 5.24 -23.86
N TRP A 301 7.25 4.06 -23.50
CA TRP A 301 5.84 3.69 -23.65
C TRP A 301 4.93 4.57 -22.78
N GLN A 302 5.32 4.80 -21.52
CA GLN A 302 4.59 5.68 -20.60
C GLN A 302 4.52 7.11 -21.10
N LEU A 303 5.63 7.68 -21.60
CA LEU A 303 5.67 9.00 -22.21
C LEU A 303 4.70 9.12 -23.40
N GLY A 304 4.63 8.08 -24.24
CA GLY A 304 3.69 8.04 -25.37
C GLY A 304 2.22 8.13 -24.93
N HIS A 305 1.89 7.65 -23.74
CA HIS A 305 0.55 7.75 -23.15
C HIS A 305 0.32 9.08 -22.43
N LEU A 306 1.30 9.56 -21.65
CA LEU A 306 1.20 10.80 -20.88
C LEU A 306 1.11 12.03 -21.78
N LYS A 307 1.88 12.11 -22.88
CA LYS A 307 1.83 13.21 -23.87
C LYS A 307 0.45 13.42 -24.46
N LYS A 308 -0.39 12.40 -24.52
CA LYS A 308 -1.78 12.48 -24.99
C LYS A 308 -2.77 12.96 -23.93
N GLN A 309 -2.32 13.14 -22.68
CA GLN A 309 -3.15 13.47 -21.53
C GLN A 309 -2.52 14.61 -20.73
N PRO A 310 -2.70 15.88 -21.13
CA PRO A 310 -2.00 17.03 -20.51
C PRO A 310 -2.15 17.13 -18.99
N LYS A 311 -3.35 16.80 -18.46
CA LYS A 311 -3.58 16.80 -17.02
C LYS A 311 -2.75 15.73 -16.29
N LEU A 312 -2.63 14.52 -16.84
CA LEU A 312 -1.79 13.48 -16.26
C LEU A 312 -0.31 13.78 -16.44
N TRP A 313 0.06 14.47 -17.52
CA TRP A 313 1.42 14.99 -17.69
C TRP A 313 1.75 15.96 -16.55
N HIS A 314 0.87 16.91 -16.28
CA HIS A 314 1.00 17.84 -15.16
C HIS A 314 1.16 17.08 -13.83
N ILE A 315 0.27 16.13 -13.51
CA ILE A 315 0.39 15.30 -12.30
C ILE A 315 1.75 14.61 -12.23
N ALA A 316 2.19 14.00 -13.33
CA ALA A 316 3.45 13.24 -13.37
C ALA A 316 4.68 14.13 -13.16
N PHE A 317 4.80 15.22 -13.94
CA PHE A 317 6.05 15.98 -14.05
C PHE A 317 6.11 17.27 -13.22
N ASP A 318 4.94 17.84 -12.87
CA ASP A 318 4.91 19.05 -12.05
C ASP A 318 4.59 18.77 -10.57
N ILE A 319 4.08 17.54 -10.25
CA ILE A 319 3.74 17.15 -8.86
C ILE A 319 4.55 15.92 -8.44
N GLU A 320 4.35 14.75 -9.06
CA GLU A 320 4.89 13.49 -8.54
C GLU A 320 6.42 13.42 -8.65
N MET A 321 7.01 13.78 -9.79
CA MET A 321 8.47 13.75 -9.94
C MET A 321 9.18 14.77 -9.04
N PRO A 322 8.77 16.06 -8.96
CA PRO A 322 9.38 17.02 -8.04
C PRO A 322 9.20 16.67 -6.55
N LEU A 323 8.21 15.86 -6.21
CA LEU A 323 7.98 15.42 -4.83
C LEU A 323 9.02 14.38 -4.37
N ILE A 324 9.56 13.55 -5.26
CA ILE A 324 10.47 12.46 -4.88
C ILE A 324 11.70 13.00 -4.10
N PRO A 325 12.43 14.03 -4.55
CA PRO A 325 13.53 14.59 -3.76
C PRO A 325 13.12 15.08 -2.36
N VAL A 326 11.90 15.62 -2.24
CA VAL A 326 11.38 16.08 -0.95
C VAL A 326 11.17 14.90 0.00
N LEU A 327 10.55 13.82 -0.50
CA LEU A 327 10.33 12.61 0.29
C LEU A 327 11.64 11.92 0.69
N LEU A 328 12.65 11.96 -0.18
CA LEU A 328 14.01 11.48 0.14
C LEU A 328 14.65 12.29 1.27
N LYS A 329 14.58 13.63 1.21
CA LYS A 329 15.08 14.48 2.29
C LYS A 329 14.37 14.22 3.62
N MET A 330 13.03 14.04 3.60
CA MET A 330 12.26 13.68 4.78
C MET A 330 12.68 12.33 5.34
N HIS A 331 12.84 11.32 4.47
CA HIS A 331 13.30 9.99 4.85
C HIS A 331 14.68 10.05 5.51
N TYR A 332 15.64 10.74 4.90
CA TYR A 332 17.00 10.85 5.42
C TYR A 332 17.11 11.74 6.67
N ARG A 333 16.19 12.70 6.86
CA ARG A 333 16.15 13.51 8.08
C ARG A 333 15.76 12.67 9.28
N GLY A 334 14.73 11.84 9.15
CA GLY A 334 14.21 10.99 10.21
C GLY A 334 13.64 11.76 11.41
N PHE A 335 13.23 11.03 12.41
CA PHE A 335 12.72 11.54 13.68
C PHE A 335 13.71 11.30 14.82
N ASN A 336 13.96 12.30 15.63
CA ASN A 336 14.68 12.11 16.88
C ASN A 336 13.76 11.52 17.96
N LEU A 337 14.21 10.43 18.62
CA LEU A 337 13.52 9.79 19.74
C LEU A 337 14.24 10.06 21.05
N ASP A 338 13.46 10.36 22.08
CA ASP A 338 13.94 10.34 23.45
C ASP A 338 13.96 8.89 23.97
N MET A 339 15.12 8.25 23.87
CA MET A 339 15.30 6.84 24.19
C MET A 339 15.13 6.57 25.70
N GLU A 340 15.54 7.50 26.56
CA GLU A 340 15.37 7.38 28.01
C GLU A 340 13.88 7.48 28.39
N TYR A 341 13.19 8.47 27.85
CA TYR A 341 11.75 8.62 28.05
C TYR A 341 10.99 7.38 27.54
N ALA A 342 11.36 6.87 26.37
CA ALA A 342 10.72 5.68 25.80
C ALA A 342 10.86 4.43 26.69
N GLU A 343 12.04 4.19 27.29
CA GLU A 343 12.26 3.06 28.20
C GLU A 343 11.53 3.25 29.54
N ASN A 344 11.53 4.45 30.09
CA ASN A 344 10.76 4.77 31.30
C ASN A 344 9.25 4.58 31.06
N TYR A 345 8.76 5.09 29.93
CA TYR A 345 7.34 4.97 29.57
C TYR A 345 6.92 3.51 29.29
N LYS A 346 7.81 2.73 28.71
CA LYS A 346 7.62 1.28 28.52
C LYS A 346 7.43 0.59 29.88
N THR A 347 8.29 0.89 30.87
CA THR A 347 8.22 0.33 32.22
C THR A 347 6.90 0.70 32.88
N GLU A 348 6.50 1.97 32.84
CA GLU A 348 5.23 2.45 33.36
C GLU A 348 4.02 1.71 32.74
N LEU A 349 4.02 1.55 31.41
CA LEU A 349 2.94 0.83 30.72
C LEU A 349 2.90 -0.65 31.10
N GLN A 350 4.05 -1.31 31.28
CA GLN A 350 4.13 -2.70 31.72
C GLN A 350 3.57 -2.90 33.13
N GLU A 351 3.86 -1.98 34.05
CA GLU A 351 3.28 -1.99 35.40
C GLU A 351 1.76 -1.80 35.38
N GLN A 352 1.26 -0.84 34.60
CA GLN A 352 -0.18 -0.62 34.44
C GLN A 352 -0.89 -1.83 33.82
N ILE A 353 -0.32 -2.43 32.77
CA ILE A 353 -0.85 -3.63 32.10
C ILE A 353 -0.90 -4.80 33.09
N THR A 354 0.18 -5.03 33.86
CA THR A 354 0.23 -6.09 34.90
C THR A 354 -0.85 -5.90 35.97
N GLY A 355 -1.04 -4.67 36.42
CA GLY A 355 -2.12 -4.35 37.40
C GLY A 355 -3.52 -4.62 36.82
N MET A 356 -3.73 -4.29 35.53
CA MET A 356 -5.00 -4.59 34.87
C MET A 356 -5.21 -6.09 34.63
N GLU A 357 -4.17 -6.84 34.33
CA GLU A 357 -4.24 -8.32 34.19
C GLU A 357 -4.67 -8.99 35.47
N GLN A 358 -4.17 -8.51 36.61
CA GLN A 358 -4.60 -8.99 37.95
C GLN A 358 -6.10 -8.71 38.17
N GLN A 359 -6.57 -7.50 37.89
CA GLN A 359 -7.98 -7.14 37.99
C GLN A 359 -8.84 -7.99 37.03
N LEU A 360 -8.42 -8.11 35.78
CA LEU A 360 -9.14 -8.87 34.76
C LEU A 360 -9.21 -10.37 35.09
N SER A 361 -8.26 -10.93 35.81
CA SER A 361 -8.32 -12.33 36.25
C SER A 361 -9.53 -12.65 37.14
N GLU A 362 -10.05 -11.66 37.86
CA GLU A 362 -11.26 -11.79 38.67
C GLU A 362 -12.53 -11.82 37.81
N TYR A 363 -12.56 -11.02 36.71
CA TYR A 363 -13.70 -10.94 35.80
C TYR A 363 -13.68 -12.04 34.72
N PHE A 364 -12.51 -12.52 34.34
CA PHE A 364 -12.30 -13.50 33.25
C PHE A 364 -11.43 -14.68 33.74
N PRO A 365 -11.90 -15.47 34.71
CA PRO A 365 -11.11 -16.55 35.28
C PRO A 365 -10.78 -17.62 34.24
N ASN A 366 -9.48 -17.93 34.07
CA ASN A 366 -8.95 -18.92 33.14
C ASN A 366 -9.23 -18.61 31.64
N ILE A 367 -9.49 -17.36 31.28
CA ILE A 367 -9.72 -16.93 29.89
C ILE A 367 -8.43 -16.29 29.35
N ASN A 368 -8.00 -16.72 28.16
CA ASN A 368 -6.98 -16.01 27.43
C ASN A 368 -7.57 -14.76 26.76
N LEU A 369 -7.29 -13.58 27.32
CA LEU A 369 -7.80 -12.27 26.88
C LEU A 369 -7.38 -11.92 25.44
N ASN A 370 -6.33 -12.55 24.90
CA ASN A 370 -5.88 -12.41 23.51
C ASN A 370 -6.58 -13.38 22.55
N SER A 371 -7.37 -14.33 23.06
CA SER A 371 -8.17 -15.23 22.24
C SER A 371 -9.58 -14.69 22.06
N ASN A 372 -9.85 -14.13 20.88
CA ASN A 372 -11.20 -13.63 20.56
C ASN A 372 -12.26 -14.72 20.68
N GLN A 373 -11.93 -15.98 20.39
CA GLN A 373 -12.86 -17.11 20.49
C GLN A 373 -13.23 -17.40 21.95
N GLN A 374 -12.24 -17.51 22.85
CA GLN A 374 -12.50 -17.78 24.28
C GLN A 374 -13.25 -16.63 24.92
N LEU A 375 -12.89 -15.39 24.56
CA LEU A 375 -13.55 -14.20 25.06
C LEU A 375 -15.02 -14.13 24.60
N ALA A 376 -15.29 -14.40 23.31
CA ALA A 376 -16.65 -14.44 22.79
C ALA A 376 -17.50 -15.51 23.46
N GLU A 377 -16.95 -16.72 23.64
CA GLU A 377 -17.63 -17.82 24.33
C GLU A 377 -17.95 -17.48 25.79
N TYR A 378 -17.04 -16.80 26.48
CA TYR A 378 -17.24 -16.36 27.84
C TYR A 378 -18.28 -15.25 27.95
N LEU A 379 -18.16 -14.17 27.16
CA LEU A 379 -19.08 -13.03 27.21
C LEU A 379 -20.50 -13.43 26.78
N TYR A 380 -20.64 -14.11 25.67
CA TYR A 380 -21.96 -14.42 25.08
C TYR A 380 -22.50 -15.78 25.53
N GLY A 381 -21.63 -16.76 25.75
CA GLY A 381 -22.00 -18.11 26.19
C GLY A 381 -22.19 -18.24 27.68
N THR A 382 -21.22 -17.80 28.48
CA THR A 382 -21.21 -17.95 29.94
C THR A 382 -21.94 -16.82 30.62
N LEU A 383 -21.56 -15.57 30.36
CA LEU A 383 -22.19 -14.38 30.98
C LEU A 383 -23.52 -14.00 30.35
N LYS A 384 -23.80 -14.52 29.12
CA LYS A 384 -25.02 -14.27 28.37
C LYS A 384 -25.30 -12.77 28.10
N LEU A 385 -24.23 -11.99 27.91
CA LEU A 385 -24.38 -10.59 27.56
C LEU A 385 -24.98 -10.44 26.14
N PRO A 386 -25.59 -9.28 25.83
CA PRO A 386 -26.21 -9.03 24.52
C PRO A 386 -25.23 -9.27 23.38
N ASN A 387 -25.65 -10.04 22.37
CA ASN A 387 -24.83 -10.38 21.21
C ASN A 387 -25.38 -9.70 19.94
N ASN A 388 -25.21 -8.38 19.85
CA ASN A 388 -25.68 -7.57 18.73
C ASN A 388 -24.72 -7.59 17.52
N HIS A 389 -23.54 -8.21 17.66
CA HIS A 389 -22.45 -8.21 16.67
C HIS A 389 -22.02 -9.62 16.24
N ASP A 390 -22.95 -10.56 16.15
CA ASP A 390 -22.71 -11.94 15.67
C ASP A 390 -21.47 -12.62 16.30
N GLY A 391 -21.26 -12.43 17.61
CA GLY A 391 -20.14 -13.00 18.34
C GLY A 391 -18.81 -12.23 18.21
N SER A 392 -18.81 -11.06 17.59
CA SER A 392 -17.63 -10.20 17.55
C SER A 392 -17.26 -9.69 18.93
N VAL A 393 -15.96 -9.61 19.22
CA VAL A 393 -15.36 -8.99 20.42
C VAL A 393 -14.41 -7.86 20.02
N ASP A 394 -14.70 -7.22 18.90
CA ASP A 394 -13.98 -6.02 18.48
C ASP A 394 -14.30 -4.81 19.37
N LYS A 395 -13.62 -3.71 19.13
CA LYS A 395 -13.75 -2.49 19.94
C LYS A 395 -15.20 -1.97 20.00
N ASP A 396 -15.93 -2.08 18.90
CA ASP A 396 -17.29 -1.54 18.81
C ASP A 396 -18.28 -2.43 19.56
N ALA A 397 -18.18 -3.75 19.42
CA ALA A 397 -18.96 -4.73 20.15
C ALA A 397 -18.71 -4.64 21.67
N LEU A 398 -17.44 -4.53 22.08
CA LEU A 398 -17.10 -4.40 23.50
C LEU A 398 -17.56 -3.07 24.11
N LYS A 399 -17.55 -1.97 23.35
CA LYS A 399 -18.07 -0.68 23.87
C LYS A 399 -19.55 -0.74 24.26
N GLU A 400 -20.36 -1.47 23.49
CA GLU A 400 -21.79 -1.63 23.82
C GLU A 400 -22.01 -2.46 25.11
N LEU A 401 -21.05 -3.31 25.48
CA LEU A 401 -21.11 -4.14 26.67
C LEU A 401 -20.44 -3.50 27.89
N ALA A 402 -19.69 -2.41 27.73
CA ALA A 402 -18.88 -1.81 28.78
C ALA A 402 -19.71 -1.24 29.93
N ASP A 403 -20.94 -0.76 29.66
CA ASP A 403 -21.84 -0.24 30.66
C ASP A 403 -22.57 -1.37 31.46
N GLU A 404 -22.65 -2.56 30.86
CA GLU A 404 -23.34 -3.73 31.49
C GLU A 404 -22.38 -4.61 32.28
N TYR A 405 -21.06 -4.56 32.00
CA TYR A 405 -20.08 -5.42 32.63
C TYR A 405 -18.73 -4.69 32.81
N GLU A 406 -18.39 -4.36 34.07
CA GLU A 406 -17.17 -3.59 34.42
C GLU A 406 -15.89 -4.24 33.88
N GLY A 407 -15.79 -5.57 33.89
CA GLY A 407 -14.67 -6.29 33.31
C GLY A 407 -14.43 -5.96 31.83
N VAL A 408 -15.46 -5.65 31.05
CA VAL A 408 -15.32 -5.25 29.64
C VAL A 408 -14.72 -3.85 29.51
N LYS A 409 -15.05 -2.94 30.41
CA LYS A 409 -14.47 -1.60 30.45
C LYS A 409 -12.96 -1.67 30.73
N ILE A 410 -12.56 -2.42 31.75
CA ILE A 410 -11.14 -2.66 32.06
C ILE A 410 -10.44 -3.36 30.89
N LEU A 411 -11.09 -4.33 30.23
CA LEU A 411 -10.56 -5.02 29.06
C LEU A 411 -10.32 -4.08 27.87
N LEU A 412 -11.18 -3.09 27.65
CA LEU A 412 -10.97 -2.08 26.61
C LEU A 412 -9.73 -1.23 26.88
N ASP A 413 -9.53 -0.79 28.12
CA ASP A 413 -8.35 -0.03 28.51
C ASP A 413 -7.08 -0.90 28.48
N TYR A 414 -7.12 -2.13 28.96
CA TYR A 414 -6.05 -3.11 28.83
C TYR A 414 -5.61 -3.30 27.36
N ARG A 415 -6.57 -3.54 26.46
CA ARG A 415 -6.27 -3.68 25.03
C ARG A 415 -5.66 -2.43 24.40
N LYS A 416 -6.10 -1.24 24.87
CA LYS A 416 -5.55 0.03 24.41
C LYS A 416 -4.08 0.19 24.82
N LEU A 417 -3.75 -0.09 26.08
CA LEU A 417 -2.38 0.00 26.60
C LEU A 417 -1.47 -1.09 26.03
N THR A 418 -1.94 -2.32 25.94
CA THR A 418 -1.19 -3.42 25.32
C THR A 418 -0.86 -3.13 23.87
N LYS A 419 -1.81 -2.57 23.10
CA LYS A 419 -1.56 -2.14 21.72
C LYS A 419 -0.56 -0.99 21.66
N LEU A 420 -0.67 -0.01 22.55
CA LEU A 420 0.27 1.11 22.63
C LEU A 420 1.69 0.62 22.87
N LEU A 421 1.87 -0.27 23.85
CA LEU A 421 3.15 -0.86 24.20
C LEU A 421 3.73 -1.68 23.03
N SER A 422 3.01 -2.73 22.61
CA SER A 422 3.51 -3.73 21.66
C SER A 422 3.64 -3.24 20.22
N THR A 423 2.87 -2.21 19.82
CA THR A 423 2.89 -1.70 18.44
C THR A 423 3.80 -0.49 18.26
N TYR A 424 4.00 0.31 19.31
CA TYR A 424 4.72 1.58 19.18
C TYR A 424 5.88 1.71 20.16
N ILE A 425 5.66 1.60 21.48
CA ILE A 425 6.68 1.96 22.47
C ILE A 425 7.86 0.98 22.49
N GLU A 426 7.62 -0.32 22.34
CA GLU A 426 8.71 -1.31 22.26
C GLU A 426 9.38 -1.36 20.88
N PRO A 427 8.65 -1.41 19.73
CA PRO A 427 9.31 -1.65 18.46
C PRO A 427 9.91 -0.41 17.80
N LEU A 428 9.43 0.83 18.08
CA LEU A 428 9.97 2.03 17.43
C LEU A 428 11.42 2.32 17.83
N PRO A 429 11.81 2.27 19.13
CA PRO A 429 13.22 2.44 19.52
C PRO A 429 14.18 1.42 18.89
N GLN A 430 13.71 0.19 18.62
CA GLN A 430 14.52 -0.85 17.99
C GLN A 430 14.78 -0.62 16.48
N LYS A 431 14.06 0.31 15.86
CA LYS A 431 14.18 0.66 14.45
C LYS A 431 14.98 1.94 14.20
N VAL A 432 15.54 2.52 15.25
CA VAL A 432 16.44 3.67 15.14
C VAL A 432 17.72 3.20 14.42
N TRP A 433 18.16 3.97 13.39
CA TRP A 433 19.38 3.67 12.66
C TRP A 433 20.63 4.01 13.47
N SER A 434 21.80 3.70 12.93
CA SER A 434 23.08 3.97 13.57
C SER A 434 23.39 5.46 13.76
N ASP A 435 22.71 6.33 13.04
CA ASP A 435 22.77 7.80 13.17
C ASP A 435 21.97 8.35 14.35
N GLY A 436 21.17 7.51 15.04
CA GLY A 436 20.35 7.88 16.19
C GLY A 436 18.93 8.34 15.85
N PHE A 437 18.52 8.28 14.57
CA PHE A 437 17.19 8.70 14.13
C PHE A 437 16.32 7.53 13.68
N LEU A 438 15.01 7.70 13.81
CA LEU A 438 14.01 6.78 13.27
C LEU A 438 13.59 7.25 11.87
N HIS A 439 13.85 6.43 10.85
CA HIS A 439 13.52 6.73 9.47
C HIS A 439 12.27 5.99 9.03
N GLY A 440 11.28 6.73 8.57
CA GLY A 440 10.05 6.19 8.01
C GLY A 440 9.96 6.47 6.51
N GLU A 441 9.40 5.54 5.78
CA GLU A 441 9.17 5.72 4.35
C GLU A 441 7.81 6.35 4.08
N ILE A 442 7.77 7.30 3.13
CA ILE A 442 6.53 7.85 2.60
C ILE A 442 6.33 7.33 1.17
N ASN A 443 5.24 6.59 0.99
CA ASN A 443 4.87 5.98 -0.28
C ASN A 443 3.85 6.84 -1.04
N GLN A 444 4.24 7.33 -2.24
CA GLN A 444 3.38 8.13 -3.12
C GLN A 444 2.25 7.31 -3.77
N MET A 445 2.40 5.99 -3.82
CA MET A 445 1.52 5.06 -4.52
C MET A 445 0.66 4.23 -3.56
N GLY A 446 0.77 4.46 -2.25
CA GLY A 446 0.15 3.65 -1.21
C GLY A 446 -1.38 3.72 -1.17
N THR A 447 -1.99 4.70 -1.85
CA THR A 447 -3.45 4.87 -1.89
C THR A 447 -3.95 5.04 -3.33
N LYS A 448 -5.23 4.70 -3.58
CA LYS A 448 -5.85 4.91 -4.91
C LYS A 448 -6.35 6.34 -5.12
N THR A 449 -6.36 7.16 -4.09
CA THR A 449 -6.84 8.55 -4.14
C THR A 449 -5.73 9.56 -4.43
N GLY A 450 -4.47 9.17 -4.34
CA GLY A 450 -3.32 10.06 -4.48
C GLY A 450 -2.76 10.57 -3.14
N ARG A 451 -3.40 10.28 -2.01
CA ARG A 451 -2.82 10.57 -0.69
C ARG A 451 -1.53 9.78 -0.47
N LEU A 452 -0.59 10.39 0.25
CA LEU A 452 0.62 9.74 0.72
C LEU A 452 0.28 8.70 1.80
N ALA A 453 1.05 7.63 1.85
CA ALA A 453 0.98 6.61 2.90
C ALA A 453 2.36 6.45 3.54
N SER A 454 2.39 6.17 4.84
CA SER A 454 3.65 5.91 5.56
C SER A 454 3.80 4.42 5.86
N GLU A 455 5.02 3.92 5.71
CA GLU A 455 5.37 2.52 5.97
C GLU A 455 6.81 2.42 6.52
N ASN A 456 7.15 1.33 7.10
CA ASN A 456 8.49 0.95 7.59
C ASN A 456 9.21 1.93 8.54
N PRO A 457 8.61 2.43 9.65
CA PRO A 457 7.29 2.16 10.21
C PRO A 457 6.22 3.14 9.72
N ASN A 458 4.93 2.80 9.93
CA ASN A 458 3.83 3.73 9.64
C ASN A 458 3.76 4.84 10.70
N LEU A 459 4.33 6.00 10.38
CA LEU A 459 4.39 7.17 11.25
C LEU A 459 3.13 8.05 11.19
N GLN A 460 2.25 7.87 10.19
CA GLN A 460 1.00 8.63 10.08
C GLN A 460 -0.11 8.16 11.03
N ASN A 461 -0.01 6.94 11.57
CA ASN A 461 -1.03 6.35 12.44
C ASN A 461 -0.60 6.23 13.91
N ILE A 462 0.44 6.96 14.32
CA ILE A 462 0.92 6.95 15.71
C ILE A 462 -0.12 7.65 16.61
N PRO A 463 -0.66 6.96 17.64
CA PRO A 463 -1.63 7.58 18.54
C PRO A 463 -0.97 8.67 19.38
N PRO A 464 -1.73 9.71 19.82
CA PRO A 464 -1.17 10.83 20.61
C PRO A 464 -0.34 10.41 21.81
N ALA A 465 -0.73 9.34 22.50
CA ALA A 465 0.03 8.81 23.64
C ALA A 465 1.43 8.31 23.30
N ALA A 466 1.63 7.76 22.06
CA ALA A 466 2.95 7.33 21.61
C ALA A 466 3.77 8.45 20.98
N ARG A 467 3.14 9.55 20.53
CA ARG A 467 3.86 10.69 19.96
C ARG A 467 4.83 11.36 20.91
N LYS A 468 4.61 11.21 22.22
CA LYS A 468 5.47 11.76 23.27
C LYS A 468 6.92 11.22 23.30
N ILE A 469 7.21 10.11 22.62
CA ILE A 469 8.60 9.63 22.52
C ILE A 469 9.42 10.42 21.50
N PHE A 470 8.76 11.22 20.61
CA PHE A 470 9.44 12.05 19.63
C PHE A 470 9.74 13.42 20.22
N VAL A 471 11.00 13.80 20.19
CA VAL A 471 11.49 15.08 20.74
C VAL A 471 12.29 15.82 19.67
N ALA A 472 12.06 17.12 19.54
CA ALA A 472 12.85 17.95 18.61
C ALA A 472 14.32 17.99 19.07
N PRO A 473 15.29 17.96 18.16
CA PRO A 473 16.72 18.10 18.49
C PRO A 473 17.01 19.34 19.33
N GLU A 474 18.16 19.38 19.97
CA GLU A 474 18.60 20.55 20.77
C GLU A 474 18.59 21.82 19.89
N GLY A 475 18.08 22.93 20.42
CA GLY A 475 17.92 24.20 19.71
C GLY A 475 16.80 24.24 18.66
N LYS A 476 15.97 23.16 18.58
CA LYS A 476 14.88 23.02 17.61
C LYS A 476 13.52 22.78 18.27
N LEU A 477 12.48 23.11 17.52
CA LEU A 477 11.08 22.77 17.78
C LEU A 477 10.49 22.01 16.58
N TYR A 478 9.45 21.24 16.83
CA TYR A 478 8.53 20.80 15.80
C TYR A 478 7.41 21.82 15.62
N MET A 479 7.25 22.36 14.43
CA MET A 479 6.09 23.16 14.02
C MET A 479 5.14 22.22 13.26
N SER A 480 3.96 22.00 13.84
CA SER A 480 2.83 21.37 13.16
C SER A 480 2.06 22.45 12.40
N CYS A 481 1.91 22.28 11.10
CA CYS A 481 1.13 23.17 10.23
C CYS A 481 0.04 22.36 9.55
N ASP A 482 -1.19 22.40 10.08
CA ASP A 482 -2.32 21.60 9.66
C ASP A 482 -3.31 22.43 8.84
N PHE A 483 -3.86 21.86 7.76
CA PHE A 483 -4.89 22.53 6.97
C PHE A 483 -6.24 22.50 7.70
N SER A 484 -6.72 23.64 8.09
CA SER A 484 -8.01 23.78 8.78
C SER A 484 -9.18 23.47 7.86
N LYS A 485 -9.85 22.35 8.08
CA LYS A 485 -11.06 21.92 7.32
C LYS A 485 -10.85 21.82 5.80
N MET A 486 -9.69 21.36 5.34
CA MET A 486 -9.31 21.27 3.92
C MET A 486 -10.43 20.72 3.03
N GLU A 487 -11.05 19.61 3.43
CA GLU A 487 -12.09 18.93 2.64
C GLU A 487 -13.29 19.85 2.36
N ILE A 488 -13.64 20.77 3.27
CA ILE A 488 -14.75 21.71 3.06
C ILE A 488 -14.39 22.81 2.05
N PHE A 489 -13.14 23.30 2.07
CA PHE A 489 -12.66 24.26 1.06
C PHE A 489 -12.67 23.61 -0.33
N ILE A 490 -12.24 22.35 -0.43
CA ILE A 490 -12.24 21.61 -1.68
C ILE A 490 -13.68 21.34 -2.16
N ALA A 491 -14.59 20.92 -1.26
CA ALA A 491 -15.99 20.73 -1.60
C ALA A 491 -16.66 22.02 -2.09
N CYS A 492 -16.33 23.17 -1.49
CA CYS A 492 -16.76 24.50 -1.94
C CYS A 492 -16.27 24.79 -3.36
N GLU A 493 -14.97 24.59 -3.62
CA GLU A 493 -14.36 24.81 -4.94
C GLU A 493 -14.98 23.90 -6.01
N LEU A 494 -15.16 22.61 -5.71
CA LEU A 494 -15.72 21.63 -6.63
C LEU A 494 -17.18 21.87 -6.97
N SER A 495 -17.97 22.30 -5.98
CA SER A 495 -19.42 22.49 -6.14
C SER A 495 -19.81 23.88 -6.62
N GLY A 496 -19.03 24.90 -6.26
CA GLY A 496 -19.43 26.31 -6.40
C GLY A 496 -20.62 26.69 -5.51
N ASP A 497 -20.80 26.00 -4.36
CA ASP A 497 -21.94 26.23 -3.47
C ASP A 497 -21.83 27.61 -2.79
N PRO A 498 -22.78 28.55 -3.04
CA PRO A 498 -22.70 29.91 -2.51
C PRO A 498 -22.79 29.96 -0.99
N ASN A 499 -23.48 29.04 -0.33
CA ASN A 499 -23.59 29.02 1.12
C ASN A 499 -22.27 28.62 1.77
N LEU A 500 -21.56 27.62 1.17
CA LEU A 500 -20.22 27.25 1.61
C LEU A 500 -19.24 28.37 1.37
N TYR A 501 -19.31 29.03 0.19
CA TYR A 501 -18.46 30.17 -0.15
C TYR A 501 -18.62 31.30 0.86
N ASP A 502 -19.87 31.75 1.11
CA ASP A 502 -20.15 32.84 2.05
C ASP A 502 -19.70 32.51 3.48
N ALA A 503 -19.95 31.27 3.94
CA ALA A 503 -19.55 30.81 5.27
C ALA A 503 -18.01 30.80 5.44
N LEU A 504 -17.30 30.26 4.47
CA LEU A 504 -15.83 30.17 4.51
C LEU A 504 -15.21 31.57 4.37
N HIS A 505 -15.76 32.42 3.51
CA HIS A 505 -15.24 33.78 3.29
C HIS A 505 -15.45 34.68 4.52
N SER A 506 -16.64 34.66 5.12
CA SER A 506 -16.96 35.42 6.34
C SER A 506 -16.33 34.88 7.62
N GLY A 507 -15.80 33.65 7.60
CA GLY A 507 -15.31 32.97 8.79
C GLY A 507 -16.42 32.40 9.68
N ALA A 508 -17.67 32.34 9.19
CA ALA A 508 -18.79 31.72 9.91
C ALA A 508 -18.57 30.20 10.10
N ASP A 509 -19.21 29.64 11.11
CA ASP A 509 -19.15 28.18 11.30
C ASP A 509 -19.96 27.46 10.21
N VAL A 510 -19.24 26.83 9.29
CA VAL A 510 -19.80 26.12 8.13
C VAL A 510 -20.85 25.08 8.54
N TYR A 511 -20.65 24.38 9.66
CA TYR A 511 -21.58 23.36 10.14
C TYR A 511 -22.90 23.98 10.62
N SER A 512 -22.86 25.15 11.24
CA SER A 512 -24.05 25.91 11.64
C SER A 512 -24.83 26.41 10.42
N VAL A 513 -24.12 26.90 9.39
CA VAL A 513 -24.75 27.31 8.12
C VAL A 513 -25.44 26.14 7.43
N ILE A 514 -24.77 24.98 7.32
CA ILE A 514 -25.36 23.77 6.74
C ILE A 514 -26.57 23.29 7.58
N ALA A 515 -26.48 23.32 8.91
CA ALA A 515 -27.59 22.96 9.79
C ALA A 515 -28.79 23.86 9.56
N SER A 516 -28.58 25.17 9.53
CA SER A 516 -29.63 26.15 9.25
C SER A 516 -30.37 25.84 7.93
N LYS A 517 -29.65 25.54 6.86
CA LYS A 517 -30.20 25.18 5.56
C LYS A 517 -30.90 23.81 5.56
N SER A 518 -30.31 22.81 6.23
CA SER A 518 -30.88 21.46 6.28
C SER A 518 -32.19 21.38 7.06
N TYR A 519 -32.31 22.19 8.11
CA TYR A 519 -33.49 22.17 9.01
C TYR A 519 -34.43 23.36 8.84
N GLY A 520 -34.06 24.36 8.01
CA GLY A 520 -34.85 25.57 7.82
C GLY A 520 -34.95 26.46 9.08
N LEU A 521 -33.93 26.39 9.95
CA LEU A 521 -33.85 27.11 11.22
C LEU A 521 -32.94 28.35 11.13
N PRO A 522 -33.18 29.40 11.95
CA PRO A 522 -32.24 30.49 12.11
C PRO A 522 -30.85 29.97 12.55
N ILE A 523 -29.77 30.58 12.06
CA ILE A 523 -28.39 30.13 12.32
C ILE A 523 -28.05 30.14 13.81
N GLU A 524 -28.62 31.07 14.59
CA GLU A 524 -28.46 31.20 16.04
C GLU A 524 -28.96 29.96 16.80
N GLN A 525 -29.90 29.22 16.22
CA GLN A 525 -30.41 27.96 16.79
C GLN A 525 -29.59 26.74 16.35
N CYS A 526 -28.63 26.93 15.47
CA CYS A 526 -27.76 25.88 14.91
C CYS A 526 -26.29 25.99 15.38
N GLY A 527 -26.03 26.75 16.44
CA GLY A 527 -24.68 26.99 16.97
C GLY A 527 -24.05 25.77 17.62
N ASP A 528 -22.84 25.97 18.15
CA ASP A 528 -22.07 24.91 18.82
C ASP A 528 -22.84 24.31 20.00
N GLY A 529 -22.66 23.00 20.22
CA GLY A 529 -23.39 22.26 21.25
C GLY A 529 -24.82 21.82 20.85
N THR A 530 -25.39 22.32 19.74
CA THR A 530 -26.74 21.90 19.29
C THR A 530 -26.74 20.56 18.57
N VAL A 531 -27.85 19.85 18.68
CA VAL A 531 -28.08 18.59 17.96
C VAL A 531 -28.08 18.80 16.44
N TYR A 532 -28.62 19.91 15.96
CA TYR A 532 -28.69 20.25 14.55
C TYR A 532 -27.31 20.41 13.92
N ARG A 533 -26.41 21.13 14.58
CA ARG A 533 -25.02 21.28 14.14
C ARG A 533 -24.28 19.94 14.14
N LYS A 534 -24.46 19.11 15.18
CA LYS A 534 -23.88 17.76 15.23
C LYS A 534 -24.35 16.90 14.07
N HIS A 535 -25.65 16.90 13.79
CA HIS A 535 -26.23 16.16 12.66
C HIS A 535 -25.70 16.68 11.31
N ALA A 536 -25.67 18.00 11.10
CA ALA A 536 -25.17 18.60 9.87
C ALA A 536 -23.67 18.28 9.65
N LYS A 537 -22.85 18.37 10.69
CA LYS A 537 -21.42 17.96 10.63
C LYS A 537 -21.29 16.49 10.24
N THR A 538 -22.05 15.61 10.89
CA THR A 538 -22.01 14.17 10.61
C THR A 538 -22.54 13.86 9.21
N ALA A 539 -23.61 14.52 8.77
CA ALA A 539 -24.15 14.35 7.43
C ALA A 539 -23.18 14.85 6.34
N LEU A 540 -22.60 16.04 6.50
CA LEU A 540 -21.62 16.57 5.54
C LEU A 540 -20.42 15.65 5.39
N LEU A 541 -19.72 15.34 6.48
CA LEU A 541 -18.58 14.45 6.44
C LEU A 541 -19.00 13.05 5.97
N GLY A 542 -20.13 12.53 6.45
CA GLY A 542 -20.68 11.26 6.02
C GLY A 542 -20.95 11.21 4.52
N CYS A 543 -21.54 12.25 3.94
CA CYS A 543 -21.80 12.32 2.50
C CYS A 543 -20.50 12.37 1.68
N MET A 544 -19.49 13.09 2.14
CA MET A 544 -18.18 13.15 1.50
C MET A 544 -17.53 11.75 1.45
N TYR A 545 -17.73 10.93 2.49
CA TYR A 545 -17.26 9.54 2.55
C TYR A 545 -18.28 8.50 2.03
N GLY A 546 -19.45 8.94 1.54
CA GLY A 546 -20.50 8.07 1.02
C GLY A 546 -21.16 7.22 2.09
N ALA A 547 -21.38 7.77 3.29
CA ALA A 547 -22.05 7.09 4.39
C ALA A 547 -23.50 6.74 4.03
N LEU A 548 -23.95 5.60 4.56
CA LEU A 548 -25.33 5.14 4.47
C LEU A 548 -26.13 5.59 5.72
N PRO A 549 -27.47 5.60 5.67
CA PRO A 549 -28.33 5.95 6.81
C PRO A 549 -27.93 5.25 8.11
N PHE A 550 -27.64 3.96 8.04
CA PHE A 550 -27.17 3.18 9.19
C PHE A 550 -25.86 3.73 9.80
N THR A 551 -24.92 4.19 8.95
CA THR A 551 -23.65 4.76 9.43
C THR A 551 -23.87 6.09 10.15
N ILE A 552 -24.73 6.95 9.59
CA ILE A 552 -25.11 8.22 10.23
C ILE A 552 -25.82 7.96 11.56
N ALA A 553 -26.80 7.07 11.55
CA ALA A 553 -27.57 6.68 12.74
C ALA A 553 -26.65 6.23 13.89
N LYS A 554 -25.68 5.36 13.59
CA LYS A 554 -24.68 4.90 14.56
C LYS A 554 -23.80 6.03 15.11
N GLN A 555 -23.39 6.98 14.26
CA GLN A 555 -22.49 8.08 14.66
C GLN A 555 -23.17 9.10 15.57
N VAL A 556 -24.45 9.35 15.39
CA VAL A 556 -25.20 10.32 16.20
C VAL A 556 -26.08 9.67 17.26
N ASN A 557 -26.10 8.33 17.31
CA ASN A 557 -26.85 7.50 18.26
C ASN A 557 -28.37 7.69 18.15
N VAL A 558 -28.92 7.45 16.95
CA VAL A 558 -30.36 7.52 16.63
C VAL A 558 -30.81 6.28 15.87
N SER A 559 -32.09 6.13 15.57
CA SER A 559 -32.62 5.07 14.71
C SER A 559 -32.14 5.20 13.25
N VAL A 560 -32.20 4.11 12.48
CA VAL A 560 -31.83 4.12 11.06
C VAL A 560 -32.76 5.03 10.25
N GLU A 561 -34.04 5.09 10.64
CA GLU A 561 -35.05 5.97 10.06
C GLU A 561 -34.69 7.44 10.28
N GLU A 562 -34.31 7.83 11.48
CA GLU A 562 -33.83 9.18 11.78
C GLU A 562 -32.50 9.47 11.06
N GLY A 563 -31.59 8.49 10.97
CA GLY A 563 -30.36 8.62 10.19
C GLY A 563 -30.61 8.89 8.71
N LYS A 564 -31.68 8.30 8.15
CA LYS A 564 -32.14 8.58 6.80
C LYS A 564 -32.71 9.99 6.69
N GLU A 565 -33.54 10.42 7.64
CA GLU A 565 -34.12 11.77 7.67
C GLU A 565 -33.03 12.84 7.74
N ILE A 566 -31.98 12.64 8.53
CA ILE A 566 -30.82 13.54 8.60
C ILE A 566 -30.16 13.70 7.23
N LEU A 567 -29.96 12.59 6.50
CA LEU A 567 -29.41 12.64 5.14
C LEU A 567 -30.35 13.32 4.15
N ASP A 568 -31.63 13.01 4.19
CA ASP A 568 -32.65 13.62 3.30
C ASP A 568 -32.73 15.15 3.54
N ASN A 569 -32.74 15.60 4.79
CA ASN A 569 -32.68 17.01 5.16
C ASN A 569 -31.41 17.69 4.66
N PHE A 570 -30.26 17.01 4.78
CA PHE A 570 -28.98 17.51 4.27
C PHE A 570 -29.02 17.69 2.75
N PHE A 571 -29.42 16.67 2.00
CA PHE A 571 -29.47 16.73 0.53
C PHE A 571 -30.47 17.77 0.01
N ASN A 572 -31.63 17.89 0.65
CA ASN A 572 -32.64 18.87 0.28
C ASN A 572 -32.24 20.31 0.62
N GLY A 573 -31.54 20.50 1.75
CA GLY A 573 -31.06 21.82 2.18
C GLY A 573 -29.84 22.34 1.45
N ASN A 574 -29.07 21.44 0.78
CA ASN A 574 -27.82 21.77 0.09
C ASN A 574 -27.82 21.29 -1.37
N PRO A 575 -28.71 21.84 -2.22
CA PRO A 575 -28.95 21.31 -3.58
C PRO A 575 -27.73 21.43 -4.52
N VAL A 576 -26.90 22.47 -4.36
CA VAL A 576 -25.73 22.71 -5.23
C VAL A 576 -24.65 21.67 -4.95
N LEU A 577 -24.32 21.43 -3.69
CA LEU A 577 -23.39 20.38 -3.28
C LEU A 577 -23.92 18.99 -3.68
N THR A 578 -25.23 18.76 -3.51
CA THR A 578 -25.89 17.50 -3.91
C THR A 578 -25.75 17.27 -5.42
N ALA A 579 -25.96 18.30 -6.24
CA ALA A 579 -25.79 18.22 -7.69
C ALA A 579 -24.34 17.86 -8.08
N GLN A 580 -23.34 18.38 -7.39
CA GLN A 580 -21.96 18.02 -7.63
C GLN A 580 -21.67 16.54 -7.28
N ILE A 581 -22.23 16.02 -6.19
CA ILE A 581 -22.12 14.59 -5.84
C ILE A 581 -22.74 13.73 -6.97
N HIS A 582 -23.95 14.08 -7.44
CA HIS A 582 -24.60 13.38 -8.53
C HIS A 582 -23.82 13.46 -9.85
N LYS A 583 -23.18 14.60 -10.15
CA LYS A 583 -22.31 14.76 -11.31
C LYS A 583 -21.13 13.76 -11.27
N CYS A 584 -20.54 13.53 -10.10
CA CYS A 584 -19.50 12.50 -9.95
C CYS A 584 -20.04 11.10 -10.26
N HIS A 585 -21.26 10.76 -9.81
CA HIS A 585 -21.92 9.50 -10.15
C HIS A 585 -22.12 9.34 -11.66
N GLU A 586 -22.60 10.39 -12.34
CA GLU A 586 -22.80 10.41 -13.80
C GLU A 586 -21.48 10.23 -14.56
N LEU A 587 -20.40 10.90 -14.13
CA LEU A 587 -19.09 10.75 -14.72
C LEU A 587 -18.59 9.30 -14.61
N VAL A 588 -18.71 8.68 -13.44
CA VAL A 588 -18.36 7.27 -13.27
C VAL A 588 -19.23 6.36 -14.12
N ALA A 589 -20.53 6.60 -14.18
CA ALA A 589 -21.46 5.81 -15.01
C ALA A 589 -21.15 5.91 -16.52
N LYS A 590 -20.74 7.08 -16.99
CA LYS A 590 -20.53 7.38 -18.40
C LYS A 590 -19.12 7.03 -18.88
N GLN A 591 -18.10 7.55 -18.20
CA GLN A 591 -16.70 7.48 -18.62
C GLN A 591 -15.81 6.59 -17.75
N GLY A 592 -16.31 6.14 -16.59
CA GLY A 592 -15.57 5.24 -15.70
C GLY A 592 -14.45 5.89 -14.88
N TYR A 593 -14.44 7.21 -14.70
CA TYR A 593 -13.50 7.91 -13.83
C TYR A 593 -14.02 9.28 -13.40
N VAL A 594 -13.44 9.80 -12.32
CA VAL A 594 -13.51 11.19 -11.87
C VAL A 594 -12.10 11.79 -11.82
N GLU A 595 -12.01 13.12 -11.73
CA GLU A 595 -10.74 13.84 -11.67
C GLU A 595 -10.68 14.75 -10.44
N THR A 596 -9.48 14.91 -9.85
CA THR A 596 -9.21 15.93 -8.83
C THR A 596 -9.16 17.33 -9.43
N LEU A 597 -9.04 18.37 -8.60
CA LEU A 597 -8.83 19.76 -9.05
C LEU A 597 -7.61 19.89 -9.96
N GLN A 598 -6.54 19.13 -9.71
CA GLN A 598 -5.32 19.12 -10.52
C GLN A 598 -5.39 18.15 -11.72
N GLY A 599 -6.45 17.35 -11.84
CA GLY A 599 -6.68 16.45 -12.97
C GLY A 599 -6.18 15.02 -12.79
N ARG A 600 -5.81 14.62 -11.55
CA ARG A 600 -5.53 13.22 -11.23
C ARG A 600 -6.79 12.39 -11.42
N LYS A 601 -6.66 11.24 -12.06
CA LYS A 601 -7.79 10.35 -12.31
C LYS A 601 -7.94 9.31 -11.21
N ARG A 602 -9.20 9.12 -10.77
CA ARG A 602 -9.62 7.92 -10.04
C ARG A 602 -10.55 7.11 -10.94
N ARG A 603 -10.10 5.92 -11.36
CA ARG A 603 -10.74 5.10 -12.38
C ARG A 603 -11.60 3.99 -11.77
N PHE A 604 -12.75 3.77 -12.39
CA PHE A 604 -13.70 2.69 -12.13
C PHE A 604 -14.05 2.01 -13.47
N PRO A 605 -13.10 1.31 -14.11
CA PRO A 605 -13.18 0.94 -15.52
C PRO A 605 -14.35 0.02 -15.87
N GLU A 606 -14.80 -0.79 -14.91
CA GLU A 606 -15.88 -1.75 -15.11
C GLU A 606 -17.29 -1.15 -14.99
N ILE A 607 -17.44 0.00 -14.33
CA ILE A 607 -18.76 0.56 -13.97
C ILE A 607 -19.59 0.94 -15.17
N PRO A 608 -19.09 1.58 -16.24
CA PRO A 608 -19.89 1.89 -17.42
C PRO A 608 -20.57 0.64 -18.04
N ALA A 609 -19.84 -0.47 -18.10
CA ALA A 609 -20.40 -1.74 -18.60
C ALA A 609 -21.44 -2.34 -17.63
N LYS A 610 -21.17 -2.27 -16.32
CA LYS A 610 -22.09 -2.74 -15.27
C LYS A 610 -23.40 -1.92 -15.26
N VAL A 611 -23.34 -0.60 -15.45
CA VAL A 611 -24.52 0.27 -15.55
C VAL A 611 -25.37 -0.10 -16.78
N LYS A 612 -24.73 -0.32 -17.94
CA LYS A 612 -25.46 -0.79 -19.14
C LYS A 612 -26.13 -2.14 -18.89
N LEU A 613 -25.49 -3.06 -18.19
CA LEU A 613 -26.06 -4.35 -17.86
C LEU A 613 -27.21 -4.24 -16.86
N LEU A 614 -27.08 -3.38 -15.82
CA LEU A 614 -28.15 -3.10 -14.86
C LEU A 614 -29.41 -2.56 -15.55
N ASN A 615 -29.22 -1.60 -16.49
CA ASN A 615 -30.33 -1.03 -17.27
C ASN A 615 -31.04 -2.11 -18.13
N LYS A 616 -30.31 -3.08 -18.69
CA LYS A 616 -30.91 -4.24 -19.39
C LYS A 616 -31.73 -5.10 -18.44
N LEU A 617 -31.22 -5.40 -17.25
CA LEU A 617 -31.94 -6.15 -16.23
C LEU A 617 -33.21 -5.41 -15.79
N ASP A 618 -33.14 -4.09 -15.60
CA ASP A 618 -34.30 -3.24 -15.29
C ASP A 618 -35.38 -3.36 -16.35
N GLN A 619 -35.03 -3.32 -17.63
CA GLN A 619 -36.00 -3.51 -18.72
C GLN A 619 -36.59 -4.94 -18.70
N MET A 620 -35.80 -5.97 -18.47
CA MET A 620 -36.29 -7.36 -18.36
C MET A 620 -37.27 -7.53 -17.20
N ILE A 621 -36.94 -6.93 -16.04
CA ILE A 621 -37.79 -6.95 -14.86
C ILE A 621 -39.09 -6.19 -15.15
N LYS A 622 -39.03 -5.00 -15.77
CA LYS A 622 -40.19 -4.16 -16.15
C LYS A 622 -41.13 -4.91 -17.09
N GLN A 623 -40.61 -5.59 -18.11
CA GLN A 623 -41.41 -6.41 -19.02
C GLN A 623 -42.19 -7.50 -18.30
N LYS A 624 -41.65 -8.09 -17.24
CA LYS A 624 -42.31 -9.16 -16.47
C LYS A 624 -43.24 -8.67 -15.38
N THR A 625 -42.98 -7.49 -14.82
CA THR A 625 -43.66 -7.03 -13.58
C THR A 625 -44.31 -5.65 -13.66
N GLY A 626 -44.10 -4.94 -14.76
CA GLY A 626 -44.60 -3.57 -14.96
C GLY A 626 -43.72 -2.47 -14.34
N LYS A 627 -42.75 -2.82 -13.45
CA LYS A 627 -41.83 -1.89 -12.77
C LYS A 627 -40.40 -2.35 -12.92
N THR A 628 -39.44 -1.41 -12.96
CA THR A 628 -38.01 -1.72 -12.96
C THR A 628 -37.55 -2.29 -11.63
N GLY A 629 -36.40 -2.97 -11.60
CA GLY A 629 -35.75 -3.40 -10.35
C GLY A 629 -35.50 -2.23 -9.41
N THR A 630 -35.06 -1.09 -9.94
CA THR A 630 -34.85 0.16 -9.18
C THR A 630 -36.13 0.67 -8.54
N GLN A 631 -37.26 0.59 -9.24
CA GLN A 631 -38.58 1.00 -8.66
C GLN A 631 -39.01 0.04 -7.55
N TRP A 632 -38.86 -1.29 -7.76
CA TRP A 632 -39.16 -2.29 -6.75
C TRP A 632 -38.29 -2.13 -5.51
N ASP A 633 -37.01 -1.86 -5.69
CA ASP A 633 -36.05 -1.69 -4.59
C ASP A 633 -36.42 -0.52 -3.69
N LYS A 634 -36.77 0.63 -4.29
CA LYS A 634 -37.21 1.83 -3.58
C LYS A 634 -38.55 1.64 -2.83
N GLU A 635 -39.55 0.98 -3.46
CA GLU A 635 -40.87 0.81 -2.87
C GLU A 635 -40.88 -0.18 -1.70
N LEU A 636 -40.03 -1.20 -1.73
CA LEU A 636 -39.97 -2.27 -0.73
C LEU A 636 -38.78 -2.17 0.21
N ASP A 637 -37.95 -1.15 0.07
CA ASP A 637 -36.71 -1.02 0.80
C ASP A 637 -35.83 -2.30 0.71
N GLY A 638 -35.70 -2.76 -0.52
CA GLY A 638 -34.89 -3.92 -0.88
C GLY A 638 -35.50 -4.83 -1.94
N ILE A 639 -34.78 -5.02 -3.07
CA ILE A 639 -35.21 -5.83 -4.21
C ILE A 639 -35.60 -7.27 -3.82
N TYR A 640 -34.99 -7.82 -2.74
CA TYR A 640 -35.30 -9.17 -2.27
C TYR A 640 -36.73 -9.33 -1.74
N LYS A 641 -37.34 -8.25 -1.28
CA LYS A 641 -38.74 -8.23 -0.87
C LYS A 641 -39.70 -8.36 -2.05
N ALA A 642 -39.26 -8.09 -3.29
CA ALA A 642 -40.03 -8.18 -4.52
C ALA A 642 -40.15 -9.65 -5.01
N LYS A 643 -40.95 -10.47 -4.30
CA LYS A 643 -41.12 -11.91 -4.60
C LYS A 643 -41.66 -12.19 -6.01
N LYS A 644 -42.33 -11.22 -6.68
CA LYS A 644 -42.79 -11.32 -8.08
C LYS A 644 -41.66 -11.40 -9.10
N ILE A 645 -40.41 -10.99 -8.74
CA ILE A 645 -39.25 -11.09 -9.60
C ILE A 645 -38.54 -12.45 -9.35
N PRO A 646 -38.17 -13.21 -10.40
CA PRO A 646 -37.41 -14.42 -10.26
C PRO A 646 -36.10 -14.21 -9.46
N TYR A 647 -35.75 -15.18 -8.62
CA TYR A 647 -34.63 -15.04 -7.69
C TYR A 647 -33.28 -14.74 -8.38
N ASP A 648 -33.00 -15.43 -9.49
CA ASP A 648 -31.79 -15.23 -10.29
C ASP A 648 -31.66 -13.81 -10.85
N LEU A 649 -32.77 -13.20 -11.29
CA LEU A 649 -32.79 -11.81 -11.75
C LEU A 649 -32.60 -10.83 -10.58
N ARG A 650 -33.26 -11.08 -9.44
CA ARG A 650 -33.10 -10.25 -8.23
C ARG A 650 -31.65 -10.29 -7.73
N SER A 651 -31.06 -11.47 -7.63
CA SER A 651 -29.71 -11.67 -7.17
C SER A 651 -28.68 -10.98 -8.07
N LYS A 652 -28.81 -11.15 -9.41
CA LYS A 652 -27.97 -10.45 -10.38
C LYS A 652 -28.13 -8.94 -10.30
N TRP A 653 -29.36 -8.45 -10.26
CA TRP A 653 -29.64 -7.03 -10.15
C TRP A 653 -29.00 -6.44 -8.89
N TYR A 654 -29.24 -7.06 -7.75
CA TYR A 654 -28.70 -6.62 -6.46
C TYR A 654 -27.15 -6.58 -6.43
N SER A 655 -26.51 -7.64 -6.92
CA SER A 655 -25.04 -7.68 -6.97
C SER A 655 -24.46 -6.54 -7.80
N LEU A 656 -25.02 -6.31 -9.02
CA LEU A 656 -24.58 -5.22 -9.89
C LEU A 656 -24.84 -3.85 -9.26
N ASN A 657 -26.06 -3.64 -8.71
CA ASN A 657 -26.41 -2.37 -8.08
C ASN A 657 -25.49 -2.09 -6.89
N LYS A 658 -25.21 -3.07 -6.05
CA LYS A 658 -24.30 -2.94 -4.90
C LYS A 658 -22.90 -2.45 -5.32
N GLU A 659 -22.34 -3.00 -6.41
CA GLU A 659 -21.04 -2.60 -6.92
C GLU A 659 -21.06 -1.17 -7.51
N ILE A 660 -22.10 -0.83 -8.28
CA ILE A 660 -22.30 0.49 -8.85
C ILE A 660 -22.44 1.54 -7.73
N GLN A 661 -23.33 1.29 -6.75
CA GLN A 661 -23.53 2.19 -5.63
C GLN A 661 -22.25 2.37 -4.79
N ARG A 662 -21.45 1.31 -4.64
CA ARG A 662 -20.14 1.43 -4.00
C ARG A 662 -19.21 2.37 -4.76
N ALA A 663 -19.13 2.26 -6.08
CA ALA A 663 -18.31 3.14 -6.91
C ALA A 663 -18.82 4.60 -6.87
N TYR A 664 -20.13 4.81 -6.88
CA TYR A 664 -20.73 6.13 -6.75
C TYR A 664 -20.34 6.80 -5.43
N ARG A 665 -20.49 6.10 -4.29
CA ARG A 665 -20.05 6.63 -2.99
C ARG A 665 -18.56 6.97 -2.95
N GLN A 666 -17.73 6.17 -3.61
CA GLN A 666 -16.30 6.44 -3.68
C GLN A 666 -15.93 7.60 -4.63
N SER A 667 -16.78 7.99 -5.55
CA SER A 667 -16.43 8.93 -6.60
C SER A 667 -16.21 10.36 -6.10
N PHE A 668 -17.16 10.92 -5.33
CA PHE A 668 -17.02 12.27 -4.78
C PHE A 668 -15.87 12.30 -3.76
N ASN A 669 -15.81 11.31 -2.85
CA ASN A 669 -14.71 11.18 -1.91
C ASN A 669 -13.34 11.16 -2.59
N ALA A 670 -13.20 10.38 -3.69
CA ALA A 670 -11.95 10.31 -4.43
C ALA A 670 -11.58 11.63 -5.10
N THR A 671 -12.56 12.42 -5.54
CA THR A 671 -12.34 13.75 -6.10
C THR A 671 -11.86 14.71 -5.02
N ASP A 672 -12.53 14.73 -3.87
CA ASP A 672 -12.25 15.62 -2.74
C ASP A 672 -10.94 15.27 -2.04
N GLN A 673 -10.81 14.05 -1.51
CA GLN A 673 -9.58 13.59 -0.85
C GLN A 673 -8.36 13.55 -1.78
N GLY A 674 -8.58 13.23 -3.06
CA GLY A 674 -7.51 13.26 -4.04
C GLY A 674 -7.00 14.66 -4.30
N SER A 675 -7.90 15.66 -4.34
CA SER A 675 -7.52 17.07 -4.44
C SER A 675 -6.72 17.52 -3.21
N GLY A 676 -7.14 17.11 -2.00
CA GLY A 676 -6.37 17.34 -0.78
C GLY A 676 -4.98 16.74 -0.84
N GLY A 677 -4.87 15.49 -1.33
CA GLY A 677 -3.58 14.82 -1.54
C GLY A 677 -2.67 15.58 -2.52
N ASP A 678 -3.21 16.09 -3.62
CA ASP A 678 -2.45 16.90 -4.58
C ASP A 678 -2.01 18.24 -3.96
N ILE A 679 -2.86 18.90 -3.18
CA ILE A 679 -2.55 20.15 -2.46
C ILE A 679 -1.41 19.90 -1.46
N CYS A 680 -1.49 18.88 -0.63
CA CYS A 680 -0.42 18.54 0.32
C CYS A 680 0.93 18.29 -0.39
N LYS A 681 0.93 17.58 -1.53
CA LYS A 681 2.14 17.33 -2.32
C LYS A 681 2.76 18.62 -2.87
N ILE A 682 1.93 19.51 -3.41
CA ILE A 682 2.39 20.80 -3.92
C ILE A 682 2.90 21.69 -2.78
N ALA A 683 2.23 21.67 -1.61
CA ALA A 683 2.68 22.38 -0.42
C ALA A 683 4.07 21.93 0.02
N LEU A 684 4.30 20.60 0.10
CA LEU A 684 5.60 20.02 0.40
C LEU A 684 6.70 20.47 -0.57
N ILE A 685 6.41 20.45 -1.87
CA ILE A 685 7.35 20.91 -2.91
C ILE A 685 7.69 22.41 -2.73
N ASN A 686 6.69 23.24 -2.46
CA ASN A 686 6.88 24.67 -2.31
C ASN A 686 7.61 25.03 -1.00
N LEU A 687 7.31 24.31 0.10
CA LEU A 687 8.03 24.44 1.36
C LEU A 687 9.49 24.01 1.22
N ASP A 688 9.77 22.90 0.56
CA ASP A 688 11.15 22.44 0.32
C ASP A 688 11.95 23.42 -0.51
N LYS A 689 11.35 24.04 -1.54
CA LYS A 689 11.97 25.12 -2.32
C LYS A 689 12.30 26.32 -1.44
N TYR A 690 11.34 26.75 -0.62
CA TYR A 690 11.52 27.89 0.29
C TYR A 690 12.63 27.61 1.31
N PHE A 691 12.62 26.46 1.96
CA PHE A 691 13.66 26.10 2.93
C PHE A 691 15.03 25.89 2.27
N SER A 692 15.07 25.35 1.05
CA SER A 692 16.33 25.21 0.32
C SER A 692 16.99 26.55 0.01
N GLU A 693 16.21 27.61 -0.23
CA GLU A 693 16.75 28.98 -0.37
C GLU A 693 17.12 29.59 0.98
N LEU A 694 16.23 29.50 1.97
CA LEU A 694 16.43 30.08 3.30
C LEU A 694 17.68 29.51 4.00
N ASN A 695 17.88 28.23 3.91
CA ASN A 695 18.99 27.50 4.55
C ASN A 695 20.36 27.83 3.96
N LYS A 696 20.46 28.41 2.75
CA LYS A 696 21.75 28.77 2.14
C LYS A 696 22.54 29.78 2.96
N ASP A 697 21.84 30.72 3.60
CA ASP A 697 22.41 31.80 4.36
C ASP A 697 22.43 31.54 5.87
N LEU A 698 21.99 30.37 6.31
CA LEU A 698 21.90 30.00 7.72
C LEU A 698 22.95 28.91 8.08
N PRO A 699 23.47 28.94 9.31
CA PRO A 699 24.31 27.86 9.79
C PRO A 699 23.47 26.56 9.98
N PRO A 700 24.06 25.37 9.85
CA PRO A 700 23.32 24.09 9.84
C PRO A 700 22.40 23.88 11.04
N GLU A 701 22.77 24.33 12.23
CA GLU A 701 21.96 24.26 13.45
C GLU A 701 20.68 25.09 13.38
N LYS A 702 20.59 26.08 12.46
CA LYS A 702 19.40 26.92 12.23
C LYS A 702 18.61 26.53 10.97
N HIS A 703 18.98 25.46 10.28
CA HIS A 703 18.27 25.01 9.08
C HIS A 703 16.85 24.55 9.40
N TYR A 704 15.94 24.76 8.46
CA TYR A 704 14.54 24.30 8.47
C TYR A 704 14.43 22.99 7.68
N HIS A 705 13.72 22.01 8.22
CA HIS A 705 13.55 20.71 7.57
C HIS A 705 12.10 20.22 7.66
N ILE A 706 11.56 19.72 6.58
CA ILE A 706 10.30 18.96 6.62
C ILE A 706 10.65 17.56 7.16
N VAL A 707 10.03 17.18 8.27
CA VAL A 707 10.29 15.89 8.93
C VAL A 707 9.28 14.84 8.50
N SER A 708 8.00 15.22 8.41
CA SER A 708 6.93 14.31 8.04
C SER A 708 5.72 15.02 7.48
N THR A 709 4.81 14.24 6.90
CA THR A 709 3.46 14.66 6.57
C THR A 709 2.48 13.65 7.16
N ILE A 710 1.46 14.12 7.89
CA ILE A 710 0.50 13.29 8.60
C ILE A 710 -0.89 13.74 8.18
N HIS A 711 -1.49 13.03 7.20
CA HIS A 711 -2.73 13.40 6.55
C HIS A 711 -2.63 14.75 5.83
N ASP A 712 -3.18 15.81 6.40
CA ASP A 712 -3.17 17.21 5.94
C ASP A 712 -2.22 18.12 6.76
N GLU A 713 -1.57 17.56 7.80
CA GLU A 713 -0.55 18.22 8.62
C GLU A 713 0.84 18.08 7.96
N GLN A 714 1.62 19.18 7.96
CA GLN A 714 3.05 19.18 7.65
C GLN A 714 3.84 19.39 8.94
N LEU A 715 4.72 18.46 9.28
CA LEU A 715 5.57 18.55 10.46
C LEU A 715 6.95 19.05 10.05
N ILE A 716 7.32 20.23 10.57
CA ILE A 716 8.52 20.95 10.20
C ILE A 716 9.41 21.11 11.43
N GLU A 717 10.68 20.82 11.31
CA GLU A 717 11.69 21.13 12.30
C GLU A 717 12.18 22.56 12.07
N VAL A 718 12.06 23.41 13.09
CA VAL A 718 12.39 24.82 13.04
C VAL A 718 13.30 25.22 14.20
N PRO A 719 14.14 26.27 14.08
CA PRO A 719 14.89 26.83 15.21
C PRO A 719 13.96 27.33 16.34
N GLU A 720 14.39 27.28 17.60
CA GLU A 720 13.63 27.79 18.75
C GLU A 720 13.40 29.30 18.66
N ASP A 721 14.28 30.03 17.97
CA ASP A 721 14.20 31.50 17.73
C ASP A 721 13.61 31.86 16.36
N ILE A 722 12.69 31.00 15.84
CA ILE A 722 12.06 31.25 14.54
C ILE A 722 11.40 32.64 14.45
N PRO A 723 11.71 33.44 13.42
CA PRO A 723 11.07 34.74 13.23
C PRO A 723 9.60 34.64 12.80
N MET A 724 8.75 35.57 13.24
CA MET A 724 7.33 35.61 12.84
C MET A 724 7.16 35.73 11.32
N GLU A 725 8.07 36.39 10.63
CA GLU A 725 8.05 36.52 9.17
C GLU A 725 8.17 35.16 8.48
N VAL A 726 9.01 34.28 9.01
CA VAL A 726 9.18 32.93 8.47
C VAL A 726 7.93 32.09 8.73
N ILE A 727 7.34 32.19 9.93
CA ILE A 727 6.07 31.51 10.26
C ILE A 727 4.98 31.95 9.26
N LYS A 728 4.80 33.27 9.08
CA LYS A 728 3.82 33.81 8.12
C LYS A 728 4.08 33.38 6.68
N GLN A 729 5.35 33.24 6.29
CA GLN A 729 5.70 32.76 4.95
C GLN A 729 5.37 31.27 4.77
N ILE A 730 5.56 30.44 5.81
CA ILE A 730 5.15 29.03 5.81
C ILE A 730 3.62 28.93 5.67
N GLU A 731 2.87 29.69 6.48
CA GLU A 731 1.40 29.79 6.39
C GLU A 731 0.94 30.23 5.00
N TYR A 732 1.58 31.25 4.45
CA TYR A 732 1.27 31.78 3.12
C TYR A 732 1.46 30.71 2.04
N ILE A 733 2.59 29.97 2.07
CA ILE A 733 2.89 28.89 1.13
C ILE A 733 1.83 27.79 1.23
N MET A 734 1.47 27.38 2.45
CA MET A 734 0.43 26.37 2.67
C MET A 734 -0.93 26.86 2.14
N CYS A 735 -1.39 28.02 2.56
CA CYS A 735 -2.72 28.54 2.22
C CYS A 735 -2.88 28.89 0.73
N HIS A 736 -1.78 29.20 0.01
CA HIS A 736 -1.78 29.63 -1.40
C HIS A 736 -1.15 28.58 -2.33
N THR A 737 -1.16 27.32 -1.94
CA THR A 737 -0.59 26.21 -2.70
C THR A 737 -1.16 26.08 -4.11
N ILE A 738 -2.48 26.25 -4.24
CA ILE A 738 -3.20 26.33 -5.51
C ILE A 738 -4.18 27.51 -5.47
N PRO A 739 -4.53 28.12 -6.61
CA PRO A 739 -5.55 29.15 -6.63
C PRO A 739 -6.94 28.54 -6.34
N LEU A 740 -7.60 29.07 -5.31
CA LEU A 740 -8.97 28.73 -4.92
C LEU A 740 -9.80 30.02 -4.79
N HIS A 741 -11.10 29.93 -4.96
CA HIS A 741 -12.03 31.06 -4.76
C HIS A 741 -12.03 31.56 -3.31
N VAL A 742 -11.80 30.65 -2.34
CA VAL A 742 -11.60 30.99 -0.94
C VAL A 742 -10.26 30.44 -0.49
N THR A 743 -9.38 31.32 -0.01
CA THR A 743 -8.07 30.94 0.49
C THR A 743 -8.19 30.01 1.70
N MET A 744 -7.49 28.88 1.65
CA MET A 744 -7.41 27.95 2.78
C MET A 744 -6.77 28.60 4.01
N ARG A 745 -6.93 27.95 5.15
CA ARG A 745 -6.35 28.36 6.43
C ARG A 745 -5.56 27.20 7.02
N THR A 746 -4.57 27.55 7.85
CA THR A 746 -3.79 26.58 8.62
C THR A 746 -3.89 26.89 10.10
N ASP A 747 -3.82 25.84 10.91
CA ASP A 747 -3.66 25.91 12.35
C ASP A 747 -2.22 25.49 12.67
N ASN A 748 -1.48 26.33 13.43
CA ASN A 748 -0.07 26.09 13.72
C ASN A 748 0.14 25.91 15.21
N GLU A 749 0.87 24.88 15.59
CA GLU A 749 1.30 24.62 16.95
C GLU A 749 2.78 24.21 16.97
N PHE A 750 3.46 24.58 18.04
CA PHE A 750 4.89 24.31 18.23
C PHE A 750 5.12 23.42 19.42
N TYR A 751 6.00 22.43 19.28
CA TYR A 751 6.27 21.42 20.29
C TYR A 751 7.77 21.19 20.45
N LYS A 752 8.24 21.05 21.69
CA LYS A 752 9.56 20.45 21.95
C LYS A 752 9.44 18.93 21.94
N ARG A 753 8.42 18.41 22.61
CA ARG A 753 7.99 17.00 22.58
C ARG A 753 6.66 16.90 21.81
N TYR A 754 6.64 16.13 20.75
CA TYR A 754 5.54 16.14 19.80
C TYR A 754 4.17 15.86 20.48
N TYR A 755 3.21 16.74 20.26
CA TYR A 755 1.88 16.77 20.89
C TYR A 755 1.88 16.90 22.43
N HIS A 756 2.91 17.53 22.98
CA HIS A 756 2.97 17.87 24.40
C HIS A 756 3.30 19.35 24.57
N ASP A 757 2.52 20.04 25.42
CA ASP A 757 2.67 21.48 25.71
C ASP A 757 2.76 22.37 24.45
N GLY A 758 1.77 22.22 23.54
CA GLY A 758 1.71 22.99 22.31
C GLY A 758 1.61 24.49 22.55
N LYS A 759 2.42 25.27 21.82
CA LYS A 759 2.45 26.74 21.90
C LYS A 759 2.03 27.36 20.58
N SER A 760 1.34 28.53 20.65
CA SER A 760 0.97 29.29 19.47
C SER A 760 2.17 30.09 18.88
N SER A 761 2.01 30.59 17.67
CA SER A 761 3.00 31.42 16.98
C SER A 761 3.37 32.65 17.80
N GLU A 762 2.40 33.31 18.47
CA GLU A 762 2.63 34.49 19.31
C GLU A 762 3.41 34.13 20.57
N GLN A 763 3.12 32.98 21.20
CA GLN A 763 3.85 32.52 22.38
C GLN A 763 5.31 32.25 22.05
N ILE A 764 5.60 31.52 20.96
CA ILE A 764 6.97 31.23 20.51
C ILE A 764 7.75 32.52 20.27
N THR A 765 7.18 33.46 19.51
CA THR A 765 7.87 34.73 19.16
C THR A 765 8.00 35.65 20.36
N SER A 766 7.24 35.50 21.43
CA SER A 766 7.42 36.19 22.70
C SER A 766 8.43 35.51 23.65
N GLY A 767 8.97 34.35 23.26
CA GLY A 767 9.93 33.58 24.04
C GLY A 767 9.31 32.58 25.03
N ASP A 768 8.00 32.31 24.94
CA ASP A 768 7.32 31.26 25.72
C ASP A 768 7.47 29.91 24.95
N LEU A 769 8.57 29.22 25.23
CA LEU A 769 8.90 27.98 24.55
C LEU A 769 8.21 26.76 25.20
N PRO A 770 7.78 25.73 24.41
CA PRO A 770 7.24 24.49 24.95
C PRO A 770 8.32 23.70 25.68
N GLN A 771 7.90 22.97 26.71
CA GLN A 771 8.80 22.12 27.50
C GLN A 771 8.94 20.73 26.89
N ALA A 772 10.10 20.07 27.13
CA ALA A 772 10.40 18.73 26.64
C ALA A 772 9.63 17.63 27.39
#